data_ce2a9fc2468e1c4f447ee4f269e4f399
#
_entry.id   ce2a9fc2468e1c4f447ee4f269e4f399
#
_cell.length_a   1.000
_cell.length_b   1.000
_cell.length_c   1.000
_cell.angle_alpha   90.00
_cell.angle_beta   90.00
_cell.angle_gamma   90.00
#
_symmetry.space_group_name_H-M   'P 1'
#
loop_
_entity.id
_entity.type
_entity.pdbx_description
1 polymer ?
#
loop_
_entity_poly.entity_id
_entity_poly.type
_entity_poly.pdbx_seq_one_letter_code
_entity_poly.pdbx_strand_id
1 'polypeptide(L)'
;MKEKESIRTLKGVGEKTEKLFQKVGISTVGQLLRYYPRDYDIYREPVTVESLNDQETGAVLATLTSSLDMKKVRNLTVISGTIADATGRCRVTWFNQPYLRNQLRRGMTFVFRGKISKKGNLSVMEQPEVCTPAAYEEKLNSMQPKYALTAGLSNNMVTKTVRAALEQLDLSQDYLPEEIRLEYELAEYNFAAVQIHFPSGQEQYLEARKRLAFDEFLLFIMGLKQLKEQNAADKNHYRMKEVWKTEEVMENLPYQLTGAQKNVWYEIEQDLRGEKLMTRLVQGDVGSGKTIVAFLAMIMTAENGYQSAIMVPTEVLARQHYEALTKLLEENELLEQYRPVLLTGSNTAKEKRQIYEAIASGATRMIVGTHALIQEKVTYESLGLVITDEQHRFGVRQREEFSSKGHKPNILVMSATPIPRTLGIILYGDLDISIIDELPAQRLPIKNCVVDTNYRNKAYRFIEKQVQEGHQVYVICPMVEESEGMDGENVIDYAERLRHELSSSVTVGILHGKMKPKEKNEIMEAFSENRIQVLVSTTVVEVGVNVPNATVMMVENAERFGLAQLHQLRGRVGRGQWQSYCIFIHGKNQAEKSKRLQILNKSNDGFYIAQEDLKLRGPGDLFGVRQSGDLNFEIADIFRDASILKKASDAAGYILSLDGTLELPQHRLLKEKLEEYAERQIEDPGL
;
A
#
# COMPACT_ATOMS: atom_id res chain seq x y z
N MET A 1 0.81 2.15 39.56
CA MET A 1 0.59 0.96 38.67
C MET A 1 1.36 1.17 37.38
N LYS A 2 1.97 0.13 36.81
CA LYS A 2 2.76 0.21 35.56
C LYS A 2 2.03 -0.54 34.41
N GLU A 3 2.24 -0.14 33.17
CA GLU A 3 1.62 -0.77 31.99
C GLU A 3 1.95 -2.27 31.84
N LYS A 4 3.13 -2.72 32.30
CA LYS A 4 3.58 -4.14 32.26
C LYS A 4 2.91 -5.03 33.32
N GLU A 5 2.17 -4.46 34.28
CA GLU A 5 1.49 -5.24 35.31
C GLU A 5 0.29 -6.03 34.74
N SER A 6 0.01 -7.21 35.33
CA SER A 6 -1.14 -8.02 34.95
C SER A 6 -2.47 -7.27 35.19
N ILE A 7 -3.45 -7.42 34.29
CA ILE A 7 -4.80 -6.89 34.48
C ILE A 7 -5.48 -7.39 35.75
N ARG A 8 -5.00 -8.48 36.35
CA ARG A 8 -5.51 -9.04 37.61
C ARG A 8 -5.34 -8.09 38.77
N THR A 9 -4.37 -7.16 38.71
CA THR A 9 -4.15 -6.12 39.75
C THR A 9 -5.26 -5.08 39.78
N LEU A 10 -6.07 -4.97 38.70
CA LEU A 10 -7.16 -4.02 38.64
C LEU A 10 -8.34 -4.45 39.48
N LYS A 11 -8.95 -3.47 40.17
CA LYS A 11 -10.15 -3.68 40.97
C LYS A 11 -11.31 -4.27 40.14
N GLY A 12 -11.80 -5.42 40.53
CA GLY A 12 -12.93 -6.09 39.82
C GLY A 12 -12.50 -7.14 38.81
N VAL A 13 -11.18 -7.36 38.59
CA VAL A 13 -10.67 -8.40 37.70
C VAL A 13 -10.22 -9.62 38.52
N GLY A 14 -11.07 -10.64 38.57
CA GLY A 14 -10.72 -11.95 39.14
C GLY A 14 -10.24 -12.92 38.04
N GLU A 15 -9.80 -14.11 38.47
CA GLU A 15 -9.25 -15.15 37.57
C GLU A 15 -10.18 -15.51 36.37
N LYS A 16 -11.48 -15.55 36.61
CA LYS A 16 -12.47 -15.81 35.53
C LYS A 16 -12.52 -14.68 34.49
N THR A 17 -12.41 -13.43 34.95
CA THR A 17 -12.43 -12.24 34.10
C THR A 17 -11.12 -12.13 33.32
N GLU A 18 -9.98 -12.38 33.97
CA GLU A 18 -8.66 -12.44 33.34
C GLU A 18 -8.64 -13.44 32.18
N LYS A 19 -9.14 -14.67 32.37
CA LYS A 19 -9.25 -15.68 31.31
C LYS A 19 -10.12 -15.24 30.13
N LEU A 20 -11.10 -14.38 30.34
CA LEU A 20 -11.91 -13.81 29.25
C LEU A 20 -11.14 -12.76 28.45
N PHE A 21 -10.36 -11.90 29.14
CA PHE A 21 -9.49 -10.92 28.48
C PHE A 21 -8.35 -11.60 27.70
N GLN A 22 -7.76 -12.68 28.23
CA GLN A 22 -6.74 -13.47 27.54
C GLN A 22 -7.23 -14.03 26.19
N LYS A 23 -8.52 -14.35 26.05
CA LYS A 23 -9.09 -14.80 24.77
C LYS A 23 -9.06 -13.73 23.65
N VAL A 24 -8.89 -12.47 24.03
CA VAL A 24 -8.77 -11.32 23.11
C VAL A 24 -7.36 -10.73 23.14
N GLY A 25 -6.37 -11.50 23.62
CA GLY A 25 -4.97 -11.10 23.63
C GLY A 25 -4.58 -10.11 24.74
N ILE A 26 -5.42 -9.92 25.77
CA ILE A 26 -5.16 -8.94 26.83
C ILE A 26 -4.75 -9.64 28.11
N SER A 27 -3.51 -9.44 28.55
CA SER A 27 -2.94 -9.96 29.79
C SER A 27 -2.38 -8.86 30.71
N THR A 28 -1.99 -7.72 30.14
CA THR A 28 -1.40 -6.58 30.88
C THR A 28 -2.27 -5.34 30.80
N VAL A 29 -2.04 -4.39 31.73
CA VAL A 29 -2.72 -3.09 31.76
C VAL A 29 -2.44 -2.31 30.48
N GLY A 30 -1.22 -2.32 29.98
CA GLY A 30 -0.86 -1.65 28.73
C GLY A 30 -1.57 -2.24 27.51
N GLN A 31 -1.72 -3.57 27.41
CA GLN A 31 -2.51 -4.20 26.34
C GLN A 31 -4.00 -3.81 26.45
N LEU A 32 -4.54 -3.68 27.66
CA LEU A 32 -5.90 -3.22 27.87
C LEU A 32 -6.11 -1.78 27.40
N LEU A 33 -5.17 -0.88 27.67
CA LEU A 33 -5.26 0.53 27.24
C LEU A 33 -5.05 0.73 25.75
N ARG A 34 -4.42 -0.22 25.07
CA ARG A 34 -4.32 -0.25 23.61
C ARG A 34 -5.46 -1.01 22.93
N TYR A 35 -6.34 -1.64 23.71
CA TYR A 35 -7.53 -2.26 23.16
C TYR A 35 -8.58 -1.20 22.82
N TYR A 36 -8.34 -0.48 21.73
CA TYR A 36 -9.16 0.66 21.33
C TYR A 36 -10.58 0.27 20.92
N PRO A 37 -11.58 1.15 21.16
CA PRO A 37 -12.94 0.93 20.66
C PRO A 37 -12.97 0.84 19.13
N ARG A 38 -13.76 -0.10 18.60
CA ARG A 38 -14.01 -0.21 17.16
C ARG A 38 -14.94 0.86 16.62
N ASP A 39 -15.84 1.34 17.46
CA ASP A 39 -16.88 2.30 17.12
C ASP A 39 -17.37 2.98 18.41
N TYR A 40 -18.10 4.06 18.26
CA TYR A 40 -18.71 4.78 19.37
C TYR A 40 -20.22 4.92 19.14
N ASP A 41 -20.96 4.71 20.22
CA ASP A 41 -22.40 4.92 20.26
C ASP A 41 -22.68 6.35 20.72
N ILE A 42 -23.22 7.18 19.82
CA ILE A 42 -23.48 8.59 20.11
C ILE A 42 -24.92 8.73 20.61
N TYR A 43 -25.10 9.25 21.83
CA TYR A 43 -26.39 9.54 22.40
C TYR A 43 -26.79 10.95 22.01
N ARG A 44 -27.80 11.04 21.10
CA ARG A 44 -28.35 12.29 20.61
C ARG A 44 -29.62 12.62 21.35
N GLU A 45 -30.05 13.87 21.30
CA GLU A 45 -31.35 14.29 21.85
C GLU A 45 -32.49 13.43 21.34
N PRO A 46 -33.47 13.06 22.22
CA PRO A 46 -34.64 12.34 21.78
C PRO A 46 -35.43 13.16 20.78
N VAL A 47 -35.84 12.52 19.71
CA VAL A 47 -36.71 13.11 18.68
C VAL A 47 -38.16 12.64 18.85
N THR A 48 -39.11 13.24 18.13
CA THR A 48 -40.51 12.80 18.12
C THR A 48 -40.68 11.50 17.33
N VAL A 49 -41.71 10.71 17.63
CA VAL A 49 -41.99 9.45 16.93
C VAL A 49 -42.21 9.66 15.42
N GLU A 50 -42.81 10.78 15.03
CA GLU A 50 -43.02 11.13 13.61
C GLU A 50 -41.72 11.39 12.85
N SER A 51 -40.72 11.99 13.52
CA SER A 51 -39.43 12.35 12.92
C SER A 51 -38.40 11.19 12.89
N LEU A 52 -38.75 9.99 13.35
CA LEU A 52 -37.88 8.81 13.24
C LEU A 52 -37.64 8.43 11.79
N ASN A 53 -36.41 8.21 11.43
CA ASN A 53 -36.00 7.76 10.10
C ASN A 53 -35.86 6.24 10.04
N ASP A 54 -36.19 5.66 8.85
CA ASP A 54 -36.03 4.23 8.62
C ASP A 54 -34.52 3.84 8.59
N GLN A 55 -34.23 2.67 9.15
CA GLN A 55 -32.88 2.08 9.24
C GLN A 55 -31.87 2.85 10.12
N GLU A 56 -32.23 3.97 10.74
CA GLU A 56 -31.38 4.71 11.65
C GLU A 56 -31.62 4.30 13.12
N THR A 57 -30.61 4.56 13.97
CA THR A 57 -30.75 4.47 15.42
C THR A 57 -31.34 5.79 15.95
N GLY A 58 -32.57 5.77 16.46
CA GLY A 58 -33.24 6.92 17.03
C GLY A 58 -33.51 6.74 18.51
N ALA A 59 -33.65 7.85 19.20
CA ALA A 59 -34.15 7.92 20.60
C ALA A 59 -35.44 8.71 20.67
N VAL A 60 -36.41 8.22 21.42
CA VAL A 60 -37.69 8.92 21.64
C VAL A 60 -38.03 8.94 23.12
N LEU A 61 -38.48 10.09 23.61
CA LEU A 61 -39.12 10.20 24.91
C LEU A 61 -40.58 9.87 24.74
N ALA A 62 -41.02 8.71 25.21
CA ALA A 62 -42.35 8.20 24.96
C ALA A 62 -42.95 7.48 26.18
N THR A 63 -44.28 7.46 26.23
CA THR A 63 -45.05 6.75 27.26
C THR A 63 -45.46 5.36 26.77
N LEU A 64 -45.33 4.36 27.60
CA LEU A 64 -45.83 3.00 27.31
C LEU A 64 -47.36 2.99 27.40
N THR A 65 -48.01 2.90 26.25
CA THR A 65 -49.50 2.99 26.15
C THR A 65 -50.20 1.66 26.27
N SER A 66 -49.51 0.55 26.00
CA SER A 66 -50.04 -0.82 26.16
C SER A 66 -49.34 -1.57 27.30
N SER A 67 -49.99 -2.57 27.87
CA SER A 67 -49.28 -3.59 28.65
C SER A 67 -48.35 -4.37 27.74
N LEU A 68 -47.27 -4.86 28.32
CA LEU A 68 -46.30 -5.69 27.57
C LEU A 68 -46.87 -7.11 27.38
N ASP A 69 -47.07 -7.49 26.12
CA ASP A 69 -47.44 -8.84 25.72
C ASP A 69 -46.22 -9.72 25.65
N MET A 70 -46.30 -10.92 26.24
CA MET A 70 -45.24 -11.90 26.20
C MET A 70 -45.70 -13.14 25.44
N LYS A 71 -45.02 -13.47 24.35
CA LYS A 71 -45.26 -14.69 23.56
C LYS A 71 -44.02 -15.55 23.49
N LYS A 72 -44.17 -16.85 23.64
CA LYS A 72 -43.11 -17.81 23.48
C LYS A 72 -43.21 -18.42 22.09
N VAL A 73 -42.19 -18.19 21.23
CA VAL A 73 -42.15 -18.70 19.85
C VAL A 73 -40.94 -19.59 19.74
N ARG A 74 -41.14 -20.91 19.67
CA ARG A 74 -40.08 -21.94 19.76
C ARG A 74 -39.25 -21.71 21.04
N ASN A 75 -37.92 -21.46 20.89
CA ASN A 75 -36.98 -21.18 22.01
C ASN A 75 -36.82 -19.69 22.35
N LEU A 76 -37.60 -18.79 21.71
CA LEU A 76 -37.49 -17.35 21.89
C LEU A 76 -38.69 -16.81 22.69
N THR A 77 -38.41 -16.05 23.73
CA THR A 77 -39.45 -15.24 24.43
C THR A 77 -39.48 -13.87 23.79
N VAL A 78 -40.57 -13.54 23.15
CA VAL A 78 -40.82 -12.24 22.51
C VAL A 78 -41.69 -11.40 23.39
N ILE A 79 -41.23 -10.19 23.74
CA ILE A 79 -42.03 -9.19 24.49
C ILE A 79 -42.29 -8.03 23.55
N SER A 80 -43.53 -7.60 23.47
CA SER A 80 -43.91 -6.46 22.63
C SER A 80 -44.81 -5.52 23.33
N GLY A 81 -44.71 -4.23 22.98
CA GLY A 81 -45.57 -3.18 23.49
C GLY A 81 -45.69 -2.03 22.50
N THR A 82 -46.46 -1.04 22.83
CA THR A 82 -46.64 0.18 22.06
C THR A 82 -46.27 1.38 22.92
N ILE A 83 -45.37 2.19 22.43
CA ILE A 83 -45.02 3.49 23.01
C ILE A 83 -45.62 4.61 22.17
N ALA A 84 -45.90 5.73 22.75
CA ALA A 84 -46.43 6.90 22.05
C ALA A 84 -45.92 8.20 22.69
N ASP A 85 -45.81 9.21 21.85
CA ASP A 85 -45.68 10.60 22.24
C ASP A 85 -46.89 11.42 21.69
N ALA A 86 -46.75 12.74 21.67
CA ALA A 86 -47.81 13.63 21.13
C ALA A 86 -47.96 13.52 19.59
N THR A 87 -46.97 12.98 18.88
CA THR A 87 -46.89 13.00 17.41
C THR A 87 -47.24 11.65 16.78
N GLY A 88 -47.04 10.54 17.50
CA GLY A 88 -47.25 9.23 16.90
C GLY A 88 -47.13 8.06 17.85
N ARG A 89 -47.17 6.84 17.25
CA ARG A 89 -47.03 5.58 17.98
C ARG A 89 -45.91 4.75 17.34
N CYS A 90 -45.11 4.08 18.18
CA CYS A 90 -44.09 3.16 17.77
C CYS A 90 -44.23 1.81 18.47
N ARG A 91 -44.09 0.72 17.76
CA ARG A 91 -44.06 -0.62 18.33
C ARG A 91 -42.65 -0.96 18.80
N VAL A 92 -42.53 -1.48 20.03
CA VAL A 92 -41.26 -1.92 20.59
C VAL A 92 -41.29 -3.43 20.81
N THR A 93 -40.18 -4.08 20.56
CA THR A 93 -40.05 -5.55 20.67
C THR A 93 -38.71 -5.94 21.28
N TRP A 94 -38.73 -6.80 22.29
CA TRP A 94 -37.52 -7.38 22.91
C TRP A 94 -37.56 -8.89 22.81
N PHE A 95 -36.37 -9.51 22.73
CA PHE A 95 -36.22 -10.94 22.70
C PHE A 95 -35.42 -11.42 23.94
N ASN A 96 -35.93 -12.48 24.59
CA ASN A 96 -35.28 -13.13 25.75
C ASN A 96 -35.03 -12.20 26.96
N GLN A 97 -35.88 -11.17 27.18
CA GLN A 97 -35.75 -10.23 28.29
C GLN A 97 -37.02 -10.21 29.16
N PRO A 98 -37.46 -11.33 29.76
CA PRO A 98 -38.75 -11.42 30.48
C PRO A 98 -38.83 -10.46 31.68
N TYR A 99 -37.69 -10.03 32.24
CA TYR A 99 -37.65 -9.13 33.38
C TYR A 99 -38.21 -7.72 33.10
N LEU A 100 -38.20 -7.29 31.83
CA LEU A 100 -38.71 -5.99 31.41
C LEU A 100 -40.22 -5.83 31.73
N ARG A 101 -40.95 -6.91 31.71
CA ARG A 101 -42.40 -6.89 32.07
C ARG A 101 -42.65 -6.41 33.51
N ASN A 102 -41.72 -6.67 34.40
CA ASN A 102 -41.83 -6.24 35.80
C ASN A 102 -41.32 -4.81 36.01
N GLN A 103 -40.43 -4.34 35.16
CA GLN A 103 -39.83 -3.00 35.24
C GLN A 103 -40.67 -1.94 34.50
N LEU A 104 -41.24 -2.29 33.36
CA LEU A 104 -41.97 -1.35 32.50
C LEU A 104 -43.50 -1.55 32.68
N ARG A 105 -44.16 -0.55 33.23
CA ARG A 105 -45.62 -0.57 33.42
C ARG A 105 -46.29 0.43 32.48
N ARG A 106 -47.53 0.14 32.08
CA ARG A 106 -48.36 1.05 31.29
C ARG A 106 -48.48 2.40 32.00
N GLY A 107 -48.37 3.50 31.25
CA GLY A 107 -48.39 4.87 31.73
C GLY A 107 -47.06 5.45 32.19
N MET A 108 -46.00 4.66 32.23
CA MET A 108 -44.65 5.14 32.53
C MET A 108 -43.94 5.72 31.28
N THR A 109 -43.22 6.80 31.47
CA THR A 109 -42.46 7.50 30.42
C THR A 109 -40.98 7.19 30.56
N PHE A 110 -40.37 6.79 29.47
CA PHE A 110 -38.94 6.47 29.34
C PHE A 110 -38.37 7.01 28.02
N VAL A 111 -37.07 7.08 27.94
CA VAL A 111 -36.36 7.22 26.64
C VAL A 111 -36.11 5.83 26.07
N PHE A 112 -36.66 5.57 24.90
CA PHE A 112 -36.45 4.35 24.13
C PHE A 112 -35.48 4.64 23.00
N ARG A 113 -34.37 3.91 22.93
CA ARG A 113 -33.35 4.10 21.92
C ARG A 113 -33.05 2.78 21.21
N GLY A 114 -33.15 2.76 19.89
CA GLY A 114 -32.93 1.55 19.11
C GLY A 114 -32.97 1.79 17.60
N LYS A 115 -32.71 0.75 16.85
CA LYS A 115 -32.81 0.79 15.39
C LYS A 115 -34.25 0.81 14.96
N ILE A 116 -34.57 1.70 14.04
CA ILE A 116 -35.94 1.92 13.54
C ILE A 116 -36.12 1.10 12.25
N SER A 117 -37.28 0.47 12.13
CA SER A 117 -37.75 -0.18 10.90
C SER A 117 -39.18 0.33 10.61
N LYS A 118 -39.40 0.98 9.46
CA LYS A 118 -40.71 1.43 9.04
C LYS A 118 -41.39 0.37 8.18
N LYS A 119 -42.57 -0.11 8.61
CA LYS A 119 -43.44 -1.02 7.85
C LYS A 119 -44.74 -0.32 7.51
N GLY A 120 -44.79 0.33 6.34
CA GLY A 120 -45.90 1.25 6.01
C GLY A 120 -45.91 2.45 6.96
N ASN A 121 -47.04 2.74 7.56
CA ASN A 121 -47.19 3.83 8.54
C ASN A 121 -46.79 3.44 9.97
N LEU A 122 -46.31 2.23 10.21
CA LEU A 122 -45.93 1.76 11.54
C LEU A 122 -44.40 1.79 11.72
N SER A 123 -43.97 2.59 12.68
CA SER A 123 -42.58 2.54 13.16
C SER A 123 -42.40 1.38 14.15
N VAL A 124 -41.39 0.58 13.98
CA VAL A 124 -41.03 -0.54 14.85
C VAL A 124 -39.59 -0.35 15.33
N MET A 125 -39.38 -0.49 16.63
CA MET A 125 -38.05 -0.43 17.24
C MET A 125 -37.74 -1.80 17.85
N GLU A 126 -36.70 -2.44 17.39
CA GLU A 126 -36.29 -3.78 17.85
C GLU A 126 -35.20 -3.66 18.91
N GLN A 127 -35.35 -4.38 20.01
CA GLN A 127 -34.42 -4.41 21.13
C GLN A 127 -34.00 -3.02 21.65
N PRO A 128 -34.95 -2.05 21.82
CA PRO A 128 -34.56 -0.74 22.32
C PRO A 128 -33.94 -0.80 23.70
N GLU A 129 -32.90 -0.01 23.91
CA GLU A 129 -32.42 0.37 25.23
C GLU A 129 -33.51 1.25 25.88
N VAL A 130 -33.74 1.01 27.15
CA VAL A 130 -34.75 1.80 27.93
C VAL A 130 -34.04 2.50 29.07
N CYS A 131 -34.09 3.80 29.06
CA CYS A 131 -33.46 4.65 30.10
C CYS A 131 -34.55 5.53 30.75
N THR A 132 -34.36 5.83 32.03
CA THR A 132 -35.09 6.97 32.63
C THR A 132 -34.60 8.27 31.98
N PRO A 133 -35.43 9.33 31.88
CA PRO A 133 -35.00 10.61 31.29
C PRO A 133 -33.70 11.12 31.92
N ALA A 134 -33.57 11.12 33.24
CA ALA A 134 -32.35 11.55 33.94
C ALA A 134 -31.11 10.71 33.56
N ALA A 135 -31.24 9.37 33.52
CA ALA A 135 -30.11 8.50 33.14
C ALA A 135 -29.73 8.62 31.64
N TYR A 136 -30.65 9.05 30.80
CA TYR A 136 -30.38 9.34 29.40
C TYR A 136 -29.69 10.69 29.22
N GLU A 137 -30.10 11.69 30.00
CA GLU A 137 -29.52 13.03 30.03
C GLU A 137 -28.04 13.00 30.44
N GLU A 138 -27.66 12.15 31.40
CA GLU A 138 -26.24 11.92 31.76
C GLU A 138 -25.40 11.35 30.60
N LYS A 139 -26.04 10.63 29.67
CA LYS A 139 -25.38 10.06 28.46
C LYS A 139 -25.47 10.98 27.25
N LEU A 140 -26.26 12.04 27.32
CA LEU A 140 -26.55 12.91 26.19
C LEU A 140 -25.25 13.54 25.65
N ASN A 141 -25.13 13.55 24.33
CA ASN A 141 -23.92 14.03 23.64
C ASN A 141 -22.61 13.31 24.00
N SER A 142 -22.68 12.21 24.76
CA SER A 142 -21.52 11.38 25.03
C SER A 142 -21.30 10.35 23.94
N MET A 143 -20.04 10.00 23.73
CA MET A 143 -19.60 8.94 22.83
C MET A 143 -19.25 7.70 23.68
N GLN A 144 -20.13 6.70 23.68
CA GLN A 144 -19.92 5.48 24.44
C GLN A 144 -19.12 4.47 23.63
N PRO A 145 -17.98 3.93 24.14
CA PRO A 145 -17.12 3.04 23.39
C PRO A 145 -17.78 1.68 23.12
N LYS A 146 -17.60 1.16 21.90
CA LYS A 146 -17.95 -0.20 21.49
C LYS A 146 -16.66 -0.99 21.20
N TYR A 147 -16.35 -1.92 22.08
CA TYR A 147 -15.17 -2.77 21.93
C TYR A 147 -15.46 -4.02 21.10
N ALA A 148 -14.40 -4.65 20.57
CA ALA A 148 -14.52 -6.00 20.05
C ALA A 148 -14.84 -6.98 21.20
N LEU A 149 -15.76 -7.90 21.01
CA LEU A 149 -16.21 -8.79 22.06
C LEU A 149 -16.03 -10.26 21.65
N THR A 150 -15.83 -11.12 22.66
CA THR A 150 -15.85 -12.57 22.52
C THR A 150 -16.87 -13.19 23.47
N ALA A 151 -17.15 -14.47 23.31
CA ALA A 151 -18.13 -15.19 24.14
C ALA A 151 -17.78 -15.07 25.64
N GLY A 152 -18.68 -14.48 26.40
CA GLY A 152 -18.54 -14.22 27.85
C GLY A 152 -17.97 -12.88 28.24
N LEU A 153 -17.35 -12.11 27.32
CA LEU A 153 -16.85 -10.77 27.55
C LEU A 153 -17.89 -9.75 27.08
N SER A 154 -18.39 -8.90 27.99
CA SER A 154 -19.37 -7.86 27.67
C SER A 154 -18.72 -6.50 27.52
N ASN A 155 -19.33 -5.62 26.69
CA ASN A 155 -18.84 -4.24 26.51
C ASN A 155 -18.74 -3.48 27.86
N ASN A 156 -19.74 -3.66 28.73
CA ASN A 156 -19.74 -3.03 30.05
C ASN A 156 -18.57 -3.52 30.93
N MET A 157 -18.19 -4.79 30.82
CA MET A 157 -17.03 -5.34 31.54
C MET A 157 -15.74 -4.69 31.06
N VAL A 158 -15.54 -4.61 29.74
CA VAL A 158 -14.36 -3.95 29.15
C VAL A 158 -14.31 -2.47 29.56
N THR A 159 -15.41 -1.73 29.36
CA THR A 159 -15.53 -0.32 29.73
C THR A 159 -15.18 -0.04 31.19
N LYS A 160 -15.70 -0.84 32.12
CA LYS A 160 -15.41 -0.69 33.55
C LYS A 160 -13.94 -0.99 33.86
N THR A 161 -13.35 -2.00 33.22
CA THR A 161 -11.97 -2.39 33.47
C THR A 161 -10.99 -1.35 32.90
N VAL A 162 -11.26 -0.80 31.70
CA VAL A 162 -10.50 0.31 31.11
C VAL A 162 -10.57 1.55 31.99
N ARG A 163 -11.76 1.91 32.49
CA ARG A 163 -11.92 3.05 33.40
C ARG A 163 -11.10 2.88 34.67
N ALA A 164 -11.16 1.69 35.30
CA ALA A 164 -10.37 1.37 36.48
C ALA A 164 -8.84 1.42 36.21
N ALA A 165 -8.42 1.04 35.01
CA ALA A 165 -7.01 1.14 34.62
C ALA A 165 -6.55 2.60 34.48
N LEU A 166 -7.33 3.44 33.79
CA LEU A 166 -7.04 4.87 33.62
C LEU A 166 -7.02 5.65 34.95
N GLU A 167 -7.85 5.26 35.94
CA GLU A 167 -7.86 5.87 37.28
C GLU A 167 -6.66 5.49 38.12
N GLN A 168 -6.04 4.34 37.90
CA GLN A 168 -4.95 3.80 38.72
C GLN A 168 -3.56 3.98 38.12
N LEU A 169 -3.47 4.22 36.79
CA LEU A 169 -2.21 4.41 36.10
C LEU A 169 -1.73 5.86 36.27
N ASP A 170 -0.44 6.02 36.49
CA ASP A 170 0.19 7.34 36.49
C ASP A 170 0.50 7.73 35.04
N LEU A 171 -0.31 8.61 34.49
CA LEU A 171 -0.18 9.17 33.14
C LEU A 171 0.38 10.61 33.18
N SER A 172 0.94 11.06 34.31
CA SER A 172 1.40 12.44 34.46
C SER A 172 2.63 12.79 33.60
N GLN A 173 3.38 11.79 33.17
CA GLN A 173 4.60 11.99 32.39
C GLN A 173 4.33 11.65 30.91
N ASP A 174 4.54 12.62 30.04
CA ASP A 174 4.55 12.39 28.61
C ASP A 174 5.93 11.94 28.16
N TYR A 175 6.01 10.88 27.36
CA TYR A 175 7.29 10.40 26.83
C TYR A 175 7.74 11.14 25.58
N LEU A 176 6.83 11.89 24.91
CA LEU A 176 7.19 12.73 23.79
C LEU A 176 7.78 14.04 24.27
N PRO A 177 8.97 14.46 23.79
CA PRO A 177 9.55 15.76 24.15
C PRO A 177 8.56 16.90 23.90
N GLU A 178 8.48 17.84 24.83
CA GLU A 178 7.52 18.96 24.77
C GLU A 178 7.71 19.80 23.50
N GLU A 179 8.93 20.00 23.05
CA GLU A 179 9.26 20.70 21.83
C GLU A 179 8.57 20.07 20.61
N ILE A 180 8.66 18.74 20.47
CA ILE A 180 8.01 17.97 19.39
C ILE A 180 6.50 18.05 19.50
N ARG A 181 5.97 17.93 20.73
CA ARG A 181 4.53 17.99 20.98
C ARG A 181 3.95 19.33 20.55
N LEU A 182 4.62 20.44 20.86
CA LEU A 182 4.18 21.79 20.50
C LEU A 182 4.34 22.06 19.02
N GLU A 183 5.46 21.67 18.39
CA GLU A 183 5.72 21.89 16.95
C GLU A 183 4.65 21.22 16.07
N TYR A 184 4.23 20.00 16.42
CA TYR A 184 3.24 19.25 15.64
C TYR A 184 1.80 19.40 16.15
N GLU A 185 1.57 20.30 17.13
CA GLU A 185 0.25 20.56 17.71
C GLU A 185 -0.43 19.26 18.19
N LEU A 186 0.24 18.50 19.04
CA LEU A 186 -0.23 17.24 19.58
C LEU A 186 -0.74 17.40 21.03
N ALA A 187 -1.83 16.71 21.33
CA ALA A 187 -2.35 16.63 22.68
C ALA A 187 -1.37 15.89 23.63
N GLU A 188 -1.50 16.10 24.94
CA GLU A 188 -0.76 15.32 25.95
C GLU A 188 -1.19 13.85 25.96
N TYR A 189 -0.27 12.96 26.31
CA TYR A 189 -0.54 11.52 26.31
C TYR A 189 -1.68 11.12 27.25
N ASN A 190 -1.73 11.72 28.46
CA ASN A 190 -2.82 11.50 29.41
C ASN A 190 -4.19 11.87 28.83
N PHE A 191 -4.30 13.02 28.16
CA PHE A 191 -5.50 13.43 27.46
C PHE A 191 -5.86 12.43 26.37
N ALA A 192 -4.91 12.07 25.53
CA ALA A 192 -5.15 11.16 24.41
C ALA A 192 -5.59 9.76 24.90
N ALA A 193 -4.95 9.21 25.91
CA ALA A 193 -5.29 7.91 26.50
C ALA A 193 -6.71 7.88 27.10
N VAL A 194 -7.17 8.98 27.69
CA VAL A 194 -8.54 9.07 28.22
C VAL A 194 -9.55 9.30 27.11
N GLN A 195 -9.30 10.27 26.21
CA GLN A 195 -10.25 10.69 25.21
C GLN A 195 -10.41 9.68 24.07
N ILE A 196 -9.47 8.77 23.83
CA ILE A 196 -9.65 7.69 22.88
C ILE A 196 -10.64 6.64 23.38
N HIS A 197 -10.77 6.43 24.69
CA HIS A 197 -11.73 5.48 25.27
C HIS A 197 -13.04 6.14 25.66
N PHE A 198 -12.99 7.35 26.19
CA PHE A 198 -14.14 8.09 26.73
C PHE A 198 -14.14 9.53 26.21
N PRO A 199 -14.37 9.74 24.91
CA PRO A 199 -14.33 11.08 24.35
C PRO A 199 -15.45 11.95 24.87
N SER A 200 -15.12 13.16 25.30
CA SER A 200 -16.10 14.18 25.70
C SER A 200 -16.80 14.82 24.51
N GLY A 201 -16.29 14.61 23.28
CA GLY A 201 -16.85 15.08 22.03
C GLY A 201 -16.05 14.60 20.83
N GLN A 202 -16.55 14.92 19.64
CA GLN A 202 -15.91 14.49 18.38
C GLN A 202 -14.53 15.14 18.16
N GLU A 203 -14.37 16.39 18.55
CA GLU A 203 -13.11 17.13 18.42
C GLU A 203 -12.03 16.49 19.30
N GLN A 204 -12.33 16.24 20.58
CA GLN A 204 -11.43 15.60 21.52
C GLN A 204 -11.02 14.18 21.10
N TYR A 205 -11.97 13.45 20.51
CA TYR A 205 -11.65 12.15 19.89
C TYR A 205 -10.65 12.29 18.75
N LEU A 206 -10.83 13.26 17.86
CA LEU A 206 -9.91 13.48 16.72
C LEU A 206 -8.52 13.90 17.17
N GLU A 207 -8.42 14.77 18.19
CA GLU A 207 -7.15 15.17 18.80
C GLU A 207 -6.43 13.97 19.45
N ALA A 208 -7.16 13.18 20.22
CA ALA A 208 -6.61 11.98 20.85
C ALA A 208 -6.11 10.97 19.79
N ARG A 209 -6.91 10.73 18.76
CA ARG A 209 -6.55 9.85 17.66
C ARG A 209 -5.34 10.35 16.87
N LYS A 210 -5.26 11.67 16.62
CA LYS A 210 -4.10 12.30 15.95
C LYS A 210 -2.82 12.04 16.75
N ARG A 211 -2.87 12.22 18.08
CA ARG A 211 -1.73 11.99 18.96
C ARG A 211 -1.29 10.52 18.94
N LEU A 212 -2.19 9.59 19.17
CA LEU A 212 -1.86 8.17 19.26
C LEU A 212 -1.39 7.59 17.92
N ALA A 213 -1.95 8.04 16.81
CA ALA A 213 -1.48 7.66 15.47
C ALA A 213 -0.06 8.22 15.20
N PHE A 214 0.23 9.44 15.63
CA PHE A 214 1.58 10.01 15.54
C PHE A 214 2.58 9.19 16.35
N ASP A 215 2.23 8.85 17.58
CA ASP A 215 3.08 8.06 18.48
C ASP A 215 3.41 6.68 17.89
N GLU A 216 2.41 6.02 17.34
CA GLU A 216 2.57 4.70 16.73
C GLU A 216 3.51 4.75 15.52
N PHE A 217 3.35 5.75 14.64
CA PHE A 217 4.25 5.97 13.52
C PHE A 217 5.66 6.38 13.96
N LEU A 218 5.77 7.26 14.96
CA LEU A 218 7.07 7.70 15.47
C LEU A 218 7.89 6.52 16.00
N LEU A 219 7.31 5.71 16.88
CA LEU A 219 7.98 4.54 17.46
C LEU A 219 8.36 3.52 16.39
N PHE A 220 7.47 3.27 15.43
CA PHE A 220 7.74 2.39 14.29
C PHE A 220 8.93 2.87 13.47
N ILE A 221 8.94 4.15 13.06
CA ILE A 221 10.00 4.72 12.23
C ILE A 221 11.34 4.75 12.99
N MET A 222 11.31 5.10 14.27
CA MET A 222 12.51 5.09 15.11
C MET A 222 13.07 3.67 15.26
N GLY A 223 12.21 2.68 15.49
CA GLY A 223 12.59 1.27 15.54
C GLY A 223 13.25 0.78 14.24
N LEU A 224 12.66 1.12 13.08
CA LEU A 224 13.25 0.82 11.77
C LEU A 224 14.63 1.47 11.59
N LYS A 225 14.78 2.74 11.99
CA LYS A 225 16.07 3.45 11.89
C LYS A 225 17.13 2.84 12.81
N GLN A 226 16.77 2.42 14.02
CA GLN A 226 17.72 1.72 14.91
C GLN A 226 18.14 0.36 14.35
N LEU A 227 17.21 -0.43 13.80
CA LEU A 227 17.54 -1.68 13.10
C LEU A 227 18.46 -1.43 11.90
N LYS A 228 18.21 -0.35 11.16
CA LYS A 228 19.07 0.06 10.03
C LYS A 228 20.47 0.43 10.51
N GLU A 229 20.61 1.18 11.61
CA GLU A 229 21.92 1.53 12.16
C GLU A 229 22.68 0.32 12.71
N GLN A 230 22.01 -0.64 13.32
CA GLN A 230 22.61 -1.92 13.72
C GLN A 230 23.09 -2.73 12.51
N ASN A 231 22.30 -2.73 11.42
CA ASN A 231 22.67 -3.38 10.15
C ASN A 231 23.71 -2.56 9.36
N ALA A 232 23.75 -1.24 9.50
CA ALA A 232 24.72 -0.34 8.89
C ALA A 232 26.14 -0.44 9.51
N ALA A 233 26.35 -1.35 10.47
CA ALA A 233 27.68 -1.74 10.92
C ALA A 233 28.48 -2.49 9.83
N ASP A 234 27.85 -2.89 8.73
CA ASP A 234 28.53 -3.49 7.58
C ASP A 234 29.33 -2.41 6.84
N LYS A 235 30.65 -2.48 7.00
CA LYS A 235 31.57 -1.61 6.25
C LYS A 235 31.49 -1.90 4.77
N ASN A 236 31.50 -0.84 3.97
CA ASN A 236 31.60 -0.95 2.52
C ASN A 236 33.00 -1.46 2.13
N HIS A 237 33.13 -2.75 1.88
CA HIS A 237 34.36 -3.38 1.42
C HIS A 237 34.74 -2.98 -0.02
N TYR A 238 33.76 -2.50 -0.78
CA TYR A 238 33.89 -2.08 -2.18
C TYR A 238 33.78 -0.57 -2.31
N ARG A 239 34.44 0.17 -1.42
CA ARG A 239 34.51 1.62 -1.48
C ARG A 239 35.13 2.10 -2.79
N MET A 240 34.40 2.95 -3.52
CA MET A 240 34.80 3.41 -4.85
C MET A 240 35.41 4.80 -4.79
N LYS A 241 36.23 5.11 -5.75
CA LYS A 241 36.78 6.45 -6.00
C LYS A 241 35.94 7.11 -7.07
N GLU A 242 35.91 8.43 -7.05
CA GLU A 242 35.36 9.25 -8.13
C GLU A 242 36.03 8.94 -9.47
N VAL A 243 35.22 8.94 -10.52
CA VAL A 243 35.65 8.54 -11.86
C VAL A 243 35.14 9.58 -12.86
N TRP A 244 36.08 10.28 -13.50
CA TRP A 244 35.76 11.28 -14.53
C TRP A 244 35.03 10.70 -15.76
N LYS A 245 35.16 9.39 -16.01
CA LYS A 245 34.56 8.69 -17.14
C LYS A 245 33.03 8.71 -17.10
N THR A 246 32.42 8.76 -15.93
CA THR A 246 30.96 8.90 -15.78
C THR A 246 30.47 10.29 -16.23
N GLU A 247 31.26 11.33 -15.99
CA GLU A 247 30.96 12.70 -16.46
C GLU A 247 31.08 12.78 -17.99
N GLU A 248 32.14 12.21 -18.56
CA GLU A 248 32.33 12.12 -20.02
C GLU A 248 31.15 11.39 -20.68
N VAL A 249 30.70 10.26 -20.11
CA VAL A 249 29.53 9.55 -20.62
C VAL A 249 28.27 10.40 -20.54
N MET A 250 28.07 11.15 -19.45
CA MET A 250 26.92 12.06 -19.32
C MET A 250 26.93 13.20 -20.36
N GLU A 251 28.11 13.73 -20.68
CA GLU A 251 28.28 14.76 -21.71
C GLU A 251 28.03 14.24 -23.12
N ASN A 252 28.42 13.00 -23.41
CA ASN A 252 28.24 12.36 -24.71
C ASN A 252 26.84 11.80 -24.97
N LEU A 253 25.93 11.82 -23.98
CA LEU A 253 24.56 11.38 -24.20
C LEU A 253 23.85 12.24 -25.27
N PRO A 254 23.03 11.65 -26.15
CA PRO A 254 22.26 12.39 -27.16
C PRO A 254 21.15 13.28 -26.56
N TYR A 255 21.04 13.34 -25.27
CA TYR A 255 20.09 14.14 -24.50
C TYR A 255 20.71 14.58 -23.16
N GLN A 256 20.21 15.65 -22.59
CA GLN A 256 20.63 16.08 -21.27
C GLN A 256 19.86 15.34 -20.17
N LEU A 257 20.56 14.92 -19.11
CA LEU A 257 19.91 14.40 -17.92
C LEU A 257 19.08 15.47 -17.25
N THR A 258 17.91 15.09 -16.72
CA THR A 258 17.06 15.98 -15.92
C THR A 258 17.74 16.34 -14.59
N GLY A 259 17.27 17.40 -13.94
CA GLY A 259 17.76 17.80 -12.61
C GLY A 259 17.60 16.65 -11.60
N ALA A 260 16.45 15.97 -11.61
CA ALA A 260 16.19 14.84 -10.74
C ALA A 260 17.13 13.65 -10.99
N GLN A 261 17.44 13.34 -12.26
CA GLN A 261 18.39 12.27 -12.60
C GLN A 261 19.82 12.59 -12.11
N LYS A 262 20.27 13.84 -12.28
CA LYS A 262 21.58 14.29 -11.79
C LYS A 262 21.68 14.23 -10.27
N ASN A 263 20.63 14.65 -9.56
CA ASN A 263 20.59 14.57 -8.10
C ASN A 263 20.65 13.14 -7.60
N VAL A 264 19.87 12.23 -8.21
CA VAL A 264 19.87 10.82 -7.86
C VAL A 264 21.23 10.16 -8.17
N TRP A 265 21.86 10.51 -9.30
CA TRP A 265 23.21 10.07 -9.61
C TRP A 265 24.22 10.53 -8.56
N TYR A 266 24.19 11.79 -8.18
CA TYR A 266 25.05 12.34 -7.15
C TYR A 266 24.89 11.61 -5.80
N GLU A 267 23.66 11.32 -5.38
CA GLU A 267 23.38 10.56 -4.15
C GLU A 267 23.98 9.15 -4.22
N ILE A 268 23.83 8.45 -5.34
CA ILE A 268 24.40 7.10 -5.56
C ILE A 268 25.92 7.16 -5.54
N GLU A 269 26.53 8.11 -6.22
CA GLU A 269 27.97 8.30 -6.26
C GLU A 269 28.53 8.53 -4.86
N GLN A 270 27.91 9.39 -4.05
CA GLN A 270 28.31 9.66 -2.67
C GLN A 270 28.23 8.39 -1.81
N ASP A 271 27.17 7.61 -1.97
CA ASP A 271 27.03 6.35 -1.23
C ASP A 271 28.11 5.33 -1.62
N LEU A 272 28.38 5.14 -2.92
CA LEU A 272 29.40 4.22 -3.40
C LEU A 272 30.81 4.60 -2.93
N ARG A 273 31.04 5.91 -2.70
CA ARG A 273 32.31 6.46 -2.15
C ARG A 273 32.32 6.40 -0.61
N GLY A 274 31.18 6.17 0.01
CA GLY A 274 31.01 6.17 1.46
C GLY A 274 31.66 4.98 2.17
N GLU A 275 31.79 5.10 3.49
CA GLU A 275 32.29 4.01 4.36
C GLU A 275 31.21 2.98 4.67
N LYS A 276 29.93 3.37 4.54
CA LYS A 276 28.78 2.50 4.76
C LYS A 276 28.34 1.83 3.47
N LEU A 277 27.82 0.63 3.59
CA LEU A 277 27.27 -0.12 2.45
C LEU A 277 26.04 0.60 1.90
N MET A 278 26.03 0.89 0.60
CA MET A 278 24.86 1.48 -0.06
C MET A 278 23.71 0.46 -0.15
N THR A 279 22.55 0.83 0.34
CA THR A 279 21.27 0.13 0.12
C THR A 279 20.22 1.15 -0.27
N ARG A 280 20.04 1.36 -1.59
CA ARG A 280 19.23 2.48 -2.13
C ARG A 280 18.12 2.02 -3.07
N LEU A 281 16.95 2.62 -2.92
CA LEU A 281 15.80 2.50 -3.83
C LEU A 281 15.72 3.74 -4.72
N VAL A 282 15.86 3.56 -6.02
CA VAL A 282 15.55 4.60 -7.01
C VAL A 282 14.14 4.39 -7.54
N GLN A 283 13.29 5.33 -7.23
CA GLN A 283 11.89 5.34 -7.61
C GLN A 283 11.64 6.41 -8.67
N GLY A 284 10.84 6.09 -9.67
CA GLY A 284 10.44 7.05 -10.70
C GLY A 284 9.41 6.45 -11.63
N ASP A 285 8.68 7.29 -12.31
CA ASP A 285 7.65 6.87 -13.26
C ASP A 285 8.23 6.03 -14.42
N VAL A 286 7.36 5.34 -15.14
CA VAL A 286 7.74 4.59 -16.35
C VAL A 286 8.33 5.57 -17.37
N GLY A 287 9.59 5.31 -17.78
CA GLY A 287 10.29 6.18 -18.73
C GLY A 287 10.91 7.44 -18.12
N SER A 288 11.05 7.55 -16.81
CA SER A 288 11.81 8.62 -16.13
C SER A 288 13.32 8.52 -16.30
N GLY A 289 13.83 7.46 -16.95
CA GLY A 289 15.24 7.27 -17.22
C GLY A 289 16.07 6.67 -16.08
N LYS A 290 15.49 5.86 -15.20
CA LYS A 290 16.20 5.12 -14.13
C LYS A 290 17.38 4.31 -14.66
N THR A 291 17.24 3.72 -15.84
CA THR A 291 18.23 2.82 -16.45
C THR A 291 19.57 3.49 -16.71
N ILE A 292 19.59 4.78 -17.13
CA ILE A 292 20.86 5.48 -17.37
C ILE A 292 21.63 5.69 -16.06
N VAL A 293 20.94 5.99 -14.97
CA VAL A 293 21.56 6.13 -13.64
C VAL A 293 22.18 4.79 -13.18
N ALA A 294 21.48 3.68 -13.44
CA ALA A 294 22.02 2.34 -13.19
C ALA A 294 23.29 2.05 -14.02
N PHE A 295 23.28 2.42 -15.28
CA PHE A 295 24.46 2.23 -16.16
C PHE A 295 25.65 3.08 -15.74
N LEU A 296 25.44 4.31 -15.29
CA LEU A 296 26.51 5.14 -14.72
C LEU A 296 27.12 4.48 -13.47
N ALA A 297 26.29 3.90 -12.59
CA ALA A 297 26.75 3.16 -11.42
C ALA A 297 27.55 1.89 -11.82
N MET A 298 27.15 1.19 -12.88
CA MET A 298 27.90 0.05 -13.42
C MET A 298 29.25 0.48 -13.98
N ILE A 299 29.32 1.59 -14.71
CA ILE A 299 30.55 2.16 -15.26
C ILE A 299 31.49 2.54 -14.12
N MET A 300 31.04 3.28 -13.13
CA MET A 300 31.81 3.65 -11.96
C MET A 300 32.39 2.41 -11.24
N THR A 301 31.57 1.37 -11.08
CA THR A 301 31.97 0.12 -10.43
C THR A 301 33.08 -0.58 -11.22
N ALA A 302 32.95 -0.67 -12.55
CA ALA A 302 33.91 -1.31 -13.41
C ALA A 302 35.24 -0.54 -13.47
N GLU A 303 35.22 0.78 -13.52
CA GLU A 303 36.41 1.66 -13.47
C GLU A 303 37.17 1.48 -12.14
N ASN A 304 36.46 1.22 -11.04
CA ASN A 304 37.09 0.90 -9.75
C ASN A 304 37.57 -0.56 -9.63
N GLY A 305 37.45 -1.34 -10.70
CA GLY A 305 37.99 -2.72 -10.74
C GLY A 305 37.02 -3.77 -10.17
N TYR A 306 35.81 -3.41 -9.81
CA TYR A 306 34.82 -4.32 -9.26
C TYR A 306 33.81 -4.79 -10.31
N GLN A 307 33.09 -5.85 -9.97
CA GLN A 307 31.99 -6.38 -10.78
C GLN A 307 30.67 -5.76 -10.39
N SER A 308 29.80 -5.53 -11.38
CA SER A 308 28.43 -5.12 -11.21
C SER A 308 27.47 -6.08 -11.91
N ALA A 309 26.34 -6.37 -11.28
CA ALA A 309 25.30 -7.25 -11.81
C ALA A 309 23.95 -6.55 -11.82
N ILE A 310 23.28 -6.49 -12.98
CA ILE A 310 21.90 -6.03 -13.09
C ILE A 310 20.97 -7.21 -13.33
N MET A 311 20.03 -7.39 -12.42
CA MET A 311 19.04 -8.46 -12.44
C MET A 311 17.67 -7.92 -12.80
N VAL A 312 17.02 -8.55 -13.76
CA VAL A 312 15.70 -8.19 -14.27
C VAL A 312 14.76 -9.40 -14.34
N PRO A 313 13.43 -9.19 -14.31
CA PRO A 313 12.47 -10.30 -14.18
C PRO A 313 12.35 -11.20 -15.41
N THR A 314 12.68 -10.70 -16.62
CA THR A 314 12.47 -11.45 -17.87
C THR A 314 13.68 -11.41 -18.78
N GLU A 315 13.80 -12.45 -19.61
CA GLU A 315 14.90 -12.56 -20.60
C GLU A 315 14.86 -11.46 -21.65
N VAL A 316 13.65 -11.04 -22.06
CA VAL A 316 13.49 -9.96 -23.03
C VAL A 316 14.02 -8.65 -22.48
N LEU A 317 13.68 -8.35 -21.21
CA LEU A 317 14.19 -7.15 -20.55
C LEU A 317 15.70 -7.22 -20.32
N ALA A 318 16.23 -8.42 -19.97
CA ALA A 318 17.67 -8.64 -19.83
C ALA A 318 18.40 -8.35 -21.15
N ARG A 319 17.88 -8.83 -22.26
CA ARG A 319 18.43 -8.56 -23.59
C ARG A 319 18.39 -7.08 -23.94
N GLN A 320 17.27 -6.40 -23.68
CA GLN A 320 17.16 -4.94 -23.92
C GLN A 320 18.17 -4.12 -23.10
N HIS A 321 18.34 -4.45 -21.80
CA HIS A 321 19.35 -3.78 -20.99
C HIS A 321 20.78 -4.09 -21.47
N TYR A 322 21.02 -5.33 -21.87
CA TYR A 322 22.32 -5.73 -22.43
C TYR A 322 22.64 -4.97 -23.73
N GLU A 323 21.70 -4.88 -24.66
CA GLU A 323 21.86 -4.15 -25.92
C GLU A 323 22.02 -2.64 -25.67
N ALA A 324 21.23 -2.06 -24.79
CA ALA A 324 21.32 -0.64 -24.44
C ALA A 324 22.66 -0.32 -23.75
N LEU A 325 23.12 -1.17 -22.82
CA LEU A 325 24.42 -1.00 -22.18
C LEU A 325 25.56 -1.16 -23.19
N THR A 326 25.50 -2.18 -24.04
CA THR A 326 26.51 -2.43 -25.08
C THR A 326 26.63 -1.22 -26.00
N LYS A 327 25.50 -0.68 -26.46
CA LYS A 327 25.47 0.52 -27.31
C LYS A 327 26.07 1.74 -26.61
N LEU A 328 25.70 1.97 -25.34
CA LEU A 328 26.25 3.08 -24.55
C LEU A 328 27.78 2.97 -24.41
N LEU A 329 28.28 1.77 -24.15
CA LEU A 329 29.71 1.53 -24.03
C LEU A 329 30.44 1.69 -25.37
N GLU A 330 29.82 1.28 -26.49
CA GLU A 330 30.37 1.45 -27.85
C GLU A 330 30.47 2.93 -28.22
N GLU A 331 29.40 3.70 -27.99
CA GLU A 331 29.35 5.15 -28.24
C GLU A 331 30.37 5.95 -27.43
N ASN A 332 30.85 5.40 -26.32
CA ASN A 332 31.83 6.03 -25.42
C ASN A 332 33.21 5.33 -25.45
N GLU A 333 33.51 4.51 -26.44
CA GLU A 333 34.78 3.77 -26.61
C GLU A 333 35.17 2.90 -25.42
N LEU A 334 34.19 2.44 -24.62
CA LEU A 334 34.39 1.61 -23.44
C LEU A 334 34.13 0.11 -23.67
N LEU A 335 33.57 -0.27 -24.82
CA LEU A 335 33.15 -1.65 -25.08
C LEU A 335 34.27 -2.67 -25.09
N GLU A 336 35.45 -2.30 -25.61
CA GLU A 336 36.60 -3.21 -25.60
C GLU A 336 37.11 -3.49 -24.19
N GLN A 337 37.07 -2.49 -23.31
CA GLN A 337 37.54 -2.57 -21.92
C GLN A 337 36.53 -3.26 -21.00
N TYR A 338 35.22 -3.02 -21.18
CA TYR A 338 34.17 -3.47 -20.29
C TYR A 338 33.06 -4.23 -21.01
N ARG A 339 33.42 -5.19 -21.85
CA ARG A 339 32.41 -5.97 -22.57
C ARG A 339 31.44 -6.67 -21.62
N PRO A 340 30.14 -6.33 -21.67
CA PRO A 340 29.13 -6.94 -20.80
C PRO A 340 28.87 -8.39 -21.22
N VAL A 341 28.31 -9.19 -20.27
CA VAL A 341 27.84 -10.55 -20.57
C VAL A 341 26.35 -10.65 -20.20
N LEU A 342 25.62 -11.48 -20.98
CA LEU A 342 24.22 -11.74 -20.78
C LEU A 342 24.00 -13.18 -20.28
N LEU A 343 23.51 -13.34 -19.04
CA LEU A 343 23.22 -14.63 -18.43
C LEU A 343 21.70 -14.81 -18.21
N THR A 344 21.09 -15.70 -18.97
CA THR A 344 19.65 -16.01 -18.93
C THR A 344 19.41 -17.52 -18.88
N GLY A 345 18.14 -17.90 -18.70
CA GLY A 345 17.73 -19.31 -18.73
C GLY A 345 17.97 -19.96 -20.08
N SER A 346 17.81 -19.21 -21.19
CA SER A 346 17.89 -19.68 -22.57
C SER A 346 19.31 -19.90 -23.10
N ASN A 347 20.38 -19.42 -22.43
CA ASN A 347 21.74 -19.69 -22.82
C ASN A 347 22.01 -21.21 -22.85
N THR A 348 22.75 -21.66 -23.85
CA THR A 348 23.21 -23.05 -23.97
C THR A 348 24.15 -23.44 -22.83
N ALA A 349 24.30 -24.73 -22.57
CA ALA A 349 25.20 -25.21 -21.52
C ALA A 349 26.65 -24.78 -21.75
N LYS A 350 27.10 -24.70 -23.02
CA LYS A 350 28.44 -24.23 -23.41
C LYS A 350 28.61 -22.74 -23.11
N GLU A 351 27.67 -21.92 -23.52
CA GLU A 351 27.68 -20.48 -23.24
C GLU A 351 27.66 -20.20 -21.74
N LYS A 352 26.76 -20.87 -20.97
CA LYS A 352 26.74 -20.74 -19.52
C LYS A 352 28.06 -21.03 -18.88
N ARG A 353 28.75 -22.09 -19.31
CA ARG A 353 30.08 -22.43 -18.78
C ARG A 353 31.10 -21.32 -19.05
N GLN A 354 31.14 -20.80 -20.27
CA GLN A 354 32.04 -19.70 -20.65
C GLN A 354 31.75 -18.43 -19.84
N ILE A 355 30.46 -18.10 -19.65
CA ILE A 355 30.03 -16.93 -18.85
C ILE A 355 30.42 -17.13 -17.38
N TYR A 356 30.22 -18.32 -16.81
CA TYR A 356 30.61 -18.62 -15.42
C TYR A 356 32.13 -18.50 -15.23
N GLU A 357 32.91 -18.99 -16.15
CA GLU A 357 34.38 -18.86 -16.12
C GLU A 357 34.82 -17.39 -16.23
N ALA A 358 34.18 -16.58 -17.09
CA ALA A 358 34.45 -15.15 -17.22
C ALA A 358 34.08 -14.35 -15.97
N ILE A 359 32.96 -14.69 -15.30
CA ILE A 359 32.53 -14.05 -14.05
C ILE A 359 33.50 -14.43 -12.91
N ALA A 360 33.82 -15.72 -12.77
CA ALA A 360 34.68 -16.23 -11.70
C ALA A 360 36.13 -15.75 -11.78
N SER A 361 36.63 -15.51 -12.99
CA SER A 361 37.97 -14.98 -13.22
C SER A 361 38.07 -13.45 -13.17
N GLY A 362 36.95 -12.72 -13.02
CA GLY A 362 36.93 -11.27 -13.12
C GLY A 362 37.16 -10.69 -14.52
N ALA A 363 37.21 -11.55 -15.55
CA ALA A 363 37.39 -11.13 -16.94
C ALA A 363 36.25 -10.27 -17.46
N THR A 364 35.06 -10.43 -16.90
CA THR A 364 33.91 -9.53 -17.12
C THR A 364 33.56 -8.77 -15.86
N ARG A 365 33.32 -7.46 -16.01
CA ARG A 365 32.97 -6.56 -14.90
C ARG A 365 31.51 -6.10 -14.93
N MET A 366 30.82 -6.29 -16.04
CA MET A 366 29.42 -5.91 -16.22
C MET A 366 28.59 -7.11 -16.60
N ILE A 367 27.66 -7.48 -15.77
CA ILE A 367 26.84 -8.67 -15.94
C ILE A 367 25.35 -8.26 -15.98
N VAL A 368 24.66 -8.68 -17.03
CA VAL A 368 23.20 -8.49 -17.19
C VAL A 368 22.53 -9.85 -17.18
N GLY A 369 21.42 -9.99 -16.46
CA GLY A 369 20.73 -11.28 -16.49
C GLY A 369 19.41 -11.32 -15.73
N THR A 370 18.87 -12.53 -15.63
CA THR A 370 17.66 -12.84 -14.86
C THR A 370 18.04 -13.49 -13.52
N HIS A 371 17.09 -14.14 -12.86
CA HIS A 371 17.34 -14.96 -11.67
C HIS A 371 18.47 -16.02 -11.85
N ALA A 372 18.94 -16.25 -13.07
CA ALA A 372 20.11 -17.09 -13.32
C ALA A 372 21.37 -16.58 -12.62
N LEU A 373 21.48 -15.28 -12.36
CA LEU A 373 22.60 -14.63 -11.66
C LEU A 373 22.73 -15.07 -10.18
N ILE A 374 21.64 -15.50 -9.56
CA ILE A 374 21.60 -15.89 -8.13
C ILE A 374 21.99 -17.37 -7.94
N GLN A 375 21.94 -18.19 -8.98
CA GLN A 375 22.19 -19.63 -8.88
C GLN A 375 23.54 -19.93 -8.21
N GLU A 376 23.62 -20.99 -7.41
CA GLU A 376 24.84 -21.39 -6.66
C GLU A 376 26.07 -21.54 -7.53
N LYS A 377 25.90 -21.93 -8.78
CA LYS A 377 26.98 -22.14 -9.75
C LYS A 377 27.66 -20.85 -10.21
N VAL A 378 27.05 -19.68 -9.97
CA VAL A 378 27.64 -18.39 -10.34
C VAL A 378 28.49 -17.92 -9.16
N THR A 379 29.78 -17.87 -9.34
CA THR A 379 30.75 -17.35 -8.37
C THR A 379 31.32 -16.05 -8.91
N TYR A 380 31.27 -14.99 -8.10
CA TYR A 380 31.84 -13.69 -8.46
C TYR A 380 33.21 -13.54 -7.82
N GLU A 381 34.15 -12.91 -8.53
CA GLU A 381 35.49 -12.59 -7.99
C GLU A 381 35.39 -11.40 -7.01
N SER A 382 34.71 -10.32 -7.41
CA SER A 382 34.67 -9.05 -6.66
C SER A 382 33.38 -8.28 -6.95
N LEU A 383 32.22 -8.85 -6.56
CA LEU A 383 30.91 -8.24 -6.80
C LEU A 383 30.70 -7.02 -5.90
N GLY A 384 30.92 -5.82 -6.43
CA GLY A 384 30.85 -4.56 -5.72
C GLY A 384 29.45 -3.89 -5.78
N LEU A 385 28.64 -4.21 -6.81
CA LEU A 385 27.32 -3.59 -7.00
C LEU A 385 26.30 -4.60 -7.54
N VAL A 386 25.15 -4.66 -6.93
CA VAL A 386 23.96 -5.39 -7.42
C VAL A 386 22.84 -4.41 -7.69
N ILE A 387 22.28 -4.48 -8.89
CA ILE A 387 21.13 -3.67 -9.31
C ILE A 387 19.96 -4.61 -9.56
N THR A 388 18.80 -4.30 -9.00
CA THR A 388 17.55 -5.03 -9.26
C THR A 388 16.51 -4.10 -9.86
N ASP A 389 15.92 -4.47 -11.01
CA ASP A 389 14.85 -3.70 -11.64
C ASP A 389 13.51 -4.38 -11.41
N GLU A 390 12.42 -3.58 -11.22
CA GLU A 390 11.06 -4.04 -10.95
C GLU A 390 10.93 -4.87 -9.65
N GLN A 391 11.34 -4.31 -8.52
CA GLN A 391 11.47 -4.97 -7.20
C GLN A 391 10.22 -5.72 -6.72
N HIS A 392 9.00 -5.27 -7.04
CA HIS A 392 7.77 -5.92 -6.55
C HIS A 392 7.61 -7.39 -6.94
N ARG A 393 8.50 -7.90 -7.81
CA ARG A 393 8.56 -9.32 -8.20
C ARG A 393 9.73 -10.08 -7.55
N PHE A 394 10.62 -9.39 -6.81
CA PHE A 394 11.78 -9.98 -6.15
C PHE A 394 11.70 -9.80 -4.62
N GLY A 395 11.59 -10.90 -3.90
CA GLY A 395 11.47 -10.90 -2.44
C GLY A 395 12.79 -10.58 -1.71
N VAL A 396 12.69 -10.29 -0.40
CA VAL A 396 13.82 -10.08 0.53
C VAL A 396 14.85 -11.23 0.45
N ARG A 397 14.39 -12.48 0.33
CA ARG A 397 15.26 -13.68 0.21
C ARG A 397 16.25 -13.63 -0.94
N GLN A 398 15.89 -13.07 -2.09
CA GLN A 398 16.77 -13.00 -3.25
C GLN A 398 17.88 -11.96 -3.08
N ARG A 399 17.64 -10.90 -2.32
CA ARG A 399 18.66 -9.94 -1.91
C ARG A 399 19.66 -10.60 -0.94
N GLU A 400 19.17 -11.39 0.00
CA GLU A 400 20.00 -12.15 0.94
C GLU A 400 20.87 -13.20 0.21
N GLU A 401 20.34 -13.86 -0.84
CA GLU A 401 21.10 -14.82 -1.65
C GLU A 401 22.27 -14.17 -2.40
N PHE A 402 22.13 -12.93 -2.89
CA PHE A 402 23.27 -12.18 -3.42
C PHE A 402 24.29 -11.84 -2.33
N SER A 403 23.82 -11.44 -1.15
CA SER A 403 24.67 -11.08 -0.02
C SER A 403 25.49 -12.27 0.53
N SER A 404 25.04 -13.51 0.30
CA SER A 404 25.72 -14.72 0.75
C SER A 404 26.91 -15.14 -0.15
N LYS A 405 27.10 -14.49 -1.31
CA LYS A 405 28.12 -14.90 -2.33
C LYS A 405 29.48 -14.20 -2.19
N GLY A 406 29.84 -13.72 -1.02
CA GLY A 406 31.10 -13.05 -0.75
C GLY A 406 30.95 -11.93 0.28
N HIS A 407 31.76 -10.88 0.19
CA HIS A 407 31.47 -9.64 0.94
C HIS A 407 30.17 -9.01 0.41
N LYS A 408 29.37 -8.44 1.31
CA LYS A 408 28.10 -7.82 0.93
C LYS A 408 28.30 -6.72 -0.12
N PRO A 409 27.67 -6.83 -1.30
CA PRO A 409 27.77 -5.80 -2.34
C PRO A 409 26.90 -4.59 -2.01
N ASN A 410 27.21 -3.45 -2.60
CA ASN A 410 26.29 -2.32 -2.66
C ASN A 410 25.00 -2.72 -3.40
N ILE A 411 23.85 -2.30 -2.94
CA ILE A 411 22.54 -2.68 -3.49
C ILE A 411 21.81 -1.44 -4.01
N LEU A 412 21.48 -1.47 -5.30
CA LEU A 412 20.64 -0.47 -5.95
C LEU A 412 19.35 -1.14 -6.44
N VAL A 413 18.24 -0.71 -5.91
CA VAL A 413 16.91 -1.21 -6.29
C VAL A 413 16.22 -0.18 -7.16
N MET A 414 15.62 -0.58 -8.28
CA MET A 414 14.81 0.30 -9.12
C MET A 414 13.35 -0.13 -9.11
N SER A 415 12.45 0.85 -9.05
CA SER A 415 11.00 0.61 -9.15
C SER A 415 10.35 1.59 -10.12
N ALA A 416 9.55 1.05 -11.04
CA ALA A 416 8.70 1.83 -11.94
C ALA A 416 7.29 2.09 -11.36
N THR A 417 6.98 1.52 -10.19
CA THR A 417 5.76 1.88 -9.46
C THR A 417 6.02 3.12 -8.63
N PRO A 418 5.40 4.24 -8.95
CA PRO A 418 5.44 5.40 -8.05
C PRO A 418 4.65 5.04 -6.79
N ILE A 419 5.38 4.92 -5.68
CA ILE A 419 4.81 4.72 -4.35
C ILE A 419 4.90 6.06 -3.64
N PRO A 420 3.85 6.57 -3.00
CA PRO A 420 3.93 7.80 -2.23
C PRO A 420 5.11 7.75 -1.24
N ARG A 421 5.86 8.84 -1.12
CA ARG A 421 7.09 8.90 -0.26
C ARG A 421 6.85 8.37 1.15
N THR A 422 5.70 8.71 1.72
CA THR A 422 5.29 8.28 3.05
C THR A 422 5.17 6.77 3.17
N LEU A 423 4.60 6.12 2.16
CA LEU A 423 4.47 4.66 2.12
C LEU A 423 5.82 3.98 1.84
N GLY A 424 6.67 4.62 1.04
CA GLY A 424 8.03 4.14 0.76
C GLY A 424 8.88 3.98 2.02
N ILE A 425 8.76 4.90 2.98
CA ILE A 425 9.47 4.85 4.27
C ILE A 425 9.09 3.60 5.07
N ILE A 426 7.82 3.20 5.01
CA ILE A 426 7.31 2.03 5.75
C ILE A 426 7.68 0.73 5.04
N LEU A 427 7.48 0.68 3.71
CA LEU A 427 7.69 -0.55 2.94
C LEU A 427 9.17 -0.89 2.73
N TYR A 428 10.02 0.12 2.74
CA TYR A 428 11.43 0.01 2.39
C TYR A 428 12.31 0.75 3.42
N GLY A 429 11.94 0.70 4.69
CA GLY A 429 12.64 1.42 5.76
C GLY A 429 14.10 1.03 5.93
N ASP A 430 14.50 -0.11 5.36
CA ASP A 430 15.88 -0.58 5.26
C ASP A 430 16.66 0.07 4.10
N LEU A 431 15.99 0.76 3.16
CA LEU A 431 16.60 1.39 1.98
C LEU A 431 16.58 2.93 2.10
N ASP A 432 17.61 3.58 1.55
CA ASP A 432 17.58 5.01 1.24
C ASP A 432 16.77 5.25 -0.04
N ILE A 433 15.90 6.26 -0.06
CA ILE A 433 14.97 6.48 -1.17
C ILE A 433 15.38 7.71 -1.96
N SER A 434 15.63 7.51 -3.26
CA SER A 434 15.82 8.57 -4.26
C SER A 434 14.66 8.58 -5.24
N ILE A 435 14.20 9.77 -5.62
CA ILE A 435 13.03 9.91 -6.50
C ILE A 435 13.41 10.68 -7.76
N ILE A 436 13.07 10.09 -8.93
CA ILE A 436 13.11 10.77 -10.22
C ILE A 436 11.66 11.17 -10.55
N ASP A 437 11.28 12.38 -10.20
CA ASP A 437 9.95 12.97 -10.39
C ASP A 437 9.83 13.82 -11.65
N GLU A 438 10.89 13.88 -12.46
CA GLU A 438 10.93 14.56 -13.74
C GLU A 438 10.90 13.57 -14.90
N LEU A 439 10.21 13.91 -15.98
CA LEU A 439 10.25 13.19 -17.25
C LEU A 439 11.20 13.89 -18.23
N PRO A 440 11.90 13.14 -19.11
CA PRO A 440 12.73 13.74 -20.16
C PRO A 440 11.93 14.71 -21.05
N ALA A 441 12.52 15.85 -21.37
CA ALA A 441 11.86 17.00 -22.04
C ALA A 441 11.25 16.68 -23.43
N GLN A 442 11.72 15.63 -24.10
CA GLN A 442 11.24 15.27 -25.45
C GLN A 442 9.98 14.40 -25.44
N ARG A 443 9.45 14.00 -24.28
CA ARG A 443 8.30 13.10 -24.17
C ARG A 443 6.99 13.87 -24.29
N LEU A 444 6.17 13.49 -25.29
CA LEU A 444 4.83 14.06 -25.46
C LEU A 444 3.86 13.49 -24.41
N PRO A 445 3.00 14.31 -23.80
CA PRO A 445 1.97 13.82 -22.89
C PRO A 445 1.01 12.84 -23.59
N ILE A 446 0.71 11.71 -22.95
CA ILE A 446 -0.24 10.74 -23.49
C ILE A 446 -1.66 11.31 -23.38
N LYS A 447 -2.42 11.25 -24.49
CA LYS A 447 -3.82 11.65 -24.51
C LYS A 447 -4.69 10.49 -24.03
N ASN A 448 -5.43 10.72 -22.95
CA ASN A 448 -6.26 9.70 -22.33
C ASN A 448 -7.74 9.92 -22.63
N CYS A 449 -8.54 8.86 -22.73
CA CYS A 449 -9.99 8.93 -22.70
C CYS A 449 -10.58 7.75 -21.92
N VAL A 450 -11.63 8.02 -21.15
CA VAL A 450 -12.44 7.03 -20.43
C VAL A 450 -13.82 7.02 -21.06
N VAL A 451 -14.21 5.87 -21.60
CA VAL A 451 -15.41 5.72 -22.43
C VAL A 451 -16.15 4.41 -22.11
N ASP A 452 -17.41 4.33 -22.49
CA ASP A 452 -18.19 3.11 -22.38
C ASP A 452 -18.03 2.18 -23.59
N THR A 453 -18.64 1.00 -23.52
CA THR A 453 -18.59 -0.01 -24.59
C THR A 453 -19.21 0.44 -25.92
N ASN A 454 -20.05 1.50 -25.94
CA ASN A 454 -20.62 2.04 -27.20
C ASN A 454 -19.54 2.74 -28.05
N TYR A 455 -18.42 3.09 -27.46
CA TYR A 455 -17.31 3.75 -28.16
C TYR A 455 -16.45 2.77 -28.97
N ARG A 456 -16.58 1.44 -28.81
CA ARG A 456 -15.73 0.41 -29.44
C ARG A 456 -15.57 0.60 -30.93
N ASN A 457 -16.67 0.80 -31.69
CA ASN A 457 -16.60 0.97 -33.13
C ASN A 457 -15.78 2.19 -33.56
N LYS A 458 -15.80 3.27 -32.77
CA LYS A 458 -14.94 4.43 -33.00
C LYS A 458 -13.48 4.12 -32.66
N ALA A 459 -13.22 3.37 -31.58
CA ALA A 459 -11.89 2.94 -31.20
C ALA A 459 -11.28 2.03 -32.28
N TYR A 460 -12.02 1.09 -32.86
CA TYR A 460 -11.53 0.21 -33.93
C TYR A 460 -11.13 0.98 -35.17
N ARG A 461 -11.95 1.94 -35.62
CA ARG A 461 -11.60 2.82 -36.73
C ARG A 461 -10.35 3.67 -36.43
N PHE A 462 -10.19 4.10 -35.20
CA PHE A 462 -9.01 4.85 -34.79
C PHE A 462 -7.76 3.95 -34.78
N ILE A 463 -7.87 2.70 -34.31
CA ILE A 463 -6.81 1.70 -34.36
C ILE A 463 -6.39 1.44 -35.81
N GLU A 464 -7.35 1.20 -36.70
CA GLU A 464 -7.07 0.96 -38.10
C GLU A 464 -6.33 2.14 -38.75
N LYS A 465 -6.74 3.38 -38.47
CA LYS A 465 -6.06 4.58 -38.92
C LYS A 465 -4.61 4.64 -38.41
N GLN A 466 -4.38 4.35 -37.15
CA GLN A 466 -3.02 4.36 -36.56
C GLN A 466 -2.12 3.29 -37.15
N VAL A 467 -2.67 2.11 -37.44
CA VAL A 467 -1.94 1.04 -38.13
C VAL A 467 -1.62 1.42 -39.58
N GLN A 468 -2.54 2.07 -40.31
CA GLN A 468 -2.28 2.60 -41.64
C GLN A 468 -1.20 3.69 -41.69
N GLU A 469 -1.08 4.47 -40.60
CA GLU A 469 0.01 5.44 -40.40
C GLU A 469 1.34 4.75 -40.04
N GLY A 470 1.39 3.42 -39.91
CA GLY A 470 2.56 2.61 -39.62
C GLY A 470 2.79 2.34 -38.11
N HIS A 471 1.85 2.71 -37.27
CA HIS A 471 1.98 2.55 -35.79
C HIS A 471 1.42 1.21 -35.31
N GLN A 472 1.80 0.85 -34.08
CA GLN A 472 1.37 -0.37 -33.40
C GLN A 472 0.46 -0.09 -32.22
N VAL A 473 -0.34 -1.10 -31.86
CA VAL A 473 -1.41 -0.98 -30.86
C VAL A 473 -1.38 -2.14 -29.88
N TYR A 474 -1.49 -1.81 -28.58
CA TYR A 474 -1.81 -2.77 -27.54
C TYR A 474 -3.30 -2.75 -27.24
N VAL A 475 -3.89 -3.94 -27.08
CA VAL A 475 -5.25 -4.13 -26.56
C VAL A 475 -5.20 -5.06 -25.37
N ILE A 476 -5.65 -4.58 -24.21
CA ILE A 476 -5.56 -5.33 -22.95
C ILE A 476 -6.96 -5.81 -22.55
N CYS A 477 -7.08 -7.12 -22.27
CA CYS A 477 -8.27 -7.75 -21.73
C CYS A 477 -8.00 -8.35 -20.36
N PRO A 478 -8.99 -8.37 -19.43
CA PRO A 478 -8.77 -8.83 -18.06
C PRO A 478 -8.61 -10.36 -17.94
N MET A 479 -9.07 -11.14 -18.92
CA MET A 479 -9.10 -12.62 -18.85
C MET A 479 -8.47 -13.25 -20.09
N VAL A 480 -8.07 -14.53 -19.95
CA VAL A 480 -7.53 -15.33 -21.06
C VAL A 480 -8.67 -15.99 -21.86
N GLU A 481 -9.62 -16.60 -21.15
CA GLU A 481 -10.77 -17.37 -21.66
C GLU A 481 -12.01 -17.02 -20.83
N GLU A 482 -13.20 -17.30 -21.33
CA GLU A 482 -14.43 -17.18 -20.57
C GLU A 482 -14.40 -18.09 -19.32
N SER A 483 -14.80 -17.52 -18.18
CA SER A 483 -14.93 -18.26 -16.92
C SER A 483 -16.39 -18.20 -16.46
N GLU A 484 -16.98 -19.35 -16.10
CA GLU A 484 -18.36 -19.41 -15.58
C GLU A 484 -18.56 -18.42 -14.42
N GLY A 485 -19.49 -17.49 -14.58
CA GLY A 485 -19.86 -16.48 -13.57
C GLY A 485 -19.05 -15.19 -13.55
N MET A 486 -18.10 -14.98 -14.49
CA MET A 486 -17.40 -13.72 -14.64
C MET A 486 -17.72 -13.03 -15.96
N ASP A 487 -18.44 -11.92 -15.91
CA ASP A 487 -18.67 -11.02 -17.03
C ASP A 487 -17.39 -10.23 -17.35
N GLY A 488 -16.78 -10.43 -18.52
CA GLY A 488 -15.61 -9.65 -18.97
C GLY A 488 -15.04 -10.13 -20.29
N GLU A 489 -14.38 -9.24 -21.03
CA GLU A 489 -13.75 -9.57 -22.31
C GLU A 489 -12.51 -10.43 -22.10
N ASN A 490 -12.39 -11.50 -22.87
CA ASN A 490 -11.23 -12.38 -22.87
C ASN A 490 -10.35 -12.17 -24.12
N VAL A 491 -9.08 -12.54 -24.04
CA VAL A 491 -8.07 -12.27 -25.05
C VAL A 491 -8.36 -13.02 -26.36
N ILE A 492 -8.82 -14.27 -26.28
CA ILE A 492 -8.99 -15.13 -27.46
C ILE A 492 -10.14 -14.64 -28.32
N ASP A 493 -11.34 -14.53 -27.72
CA ASP A 493 -12.54 -14.09 -28.45
C ASP A 493 -12.41 -12.63 -28.91
N TYR A 494 -11.74 -11.81 -28.11
CA TYR A 494 -11.51 -10.42 -28.48
C TYR A 494 -10.58 -10.30 -29.70
N ALA A 495 -9.53 -11.09 -29.77
CA ALA A 495 -8.63 -11.12 -30.92
C ALA A 495 -9.32 -11.61 -32.17
N GLU A 496 -10.20 -12.62 -32.08
CA GLU A 496 -11.03 -13.08 -33.22
C GLU A 496 -11.98 -11.99 -33.68
N ARG A 497 -12.65 -11.30 -32.76
CA ARG A 497 -13.52 -10.15 -33.09
C ARG A 497 -12.73 -9.06 -33.82
N LEU A 498 -11.55 -8.69 -33.33
CA LEU A 498 -10.74 -7.67 -34.00
C LEU A 498 -10.28 -8.08 -35.39
N ARG A 499 -9.97 -9.36 -35.63
CA ARG A 499 -9.65 -9.87 -36.97
C ARG A 499 -10.81 -9.74 -37.97
N HIS A 500 -12.05 -9.78 -37.46
CA HIS A 500 -13.25 -9.57 -38.32
C HIS A 500 -13.57 -8.09 -38.52
N GLU A 501 -13.29 -7.24 -37.57
CA GLU A 501 -13.62 -5.81 -37.58
C GLU A 501 -12.56 -4.96 -38.27
N LEU A 502 -11.29 -5.37 -38.24
CA LEU A 502 -10.18 -4.66 -38.87
C LEU A 502 -9.92 -5.18 -40.29
N SER A 503 -9.26 -4.37 -41.12
CA SER A 503 -8.82 -4.76 -42.43
C SER A 503 -7.95 -6.04 -42.40
N SER A 504 -8.07 -6.90 -43.41
CA SER A 504 -7.26 -8.12 -43.55
C SER A 504 -5.75 -7.86 -43.68
N SER A 505 -5.34 -6.62 -43.94
CA SER A 505 -3.93 -6.20 -43.93
C SER A 505 -3.34 -6.05 -42.53
N VAL A 506 -4.16 -6.04 -41.47
CA VAL A 506 -3.72 -5.86 -40.07
C VAL A 506 -3.48 -7.21 -39.42
N THR A 507 -2.26 -7.48 -39.04
CA THR A 507 -1.90 -8.70 -38.31
C THR A 507 -2.16 -8.53 -36.80
N VAL A 508 -3.09 -9.37 -36.27
CA VAL A 508 -3.45 -9.39 -34.85
C VAL A 508 -2.78 -10.58 -34.17
N GLY A 509 -1.89 -10.28 -33.25
CA GLY A 509 -1.21 -11.25 -32.38
C GLY A 509 -1.93 -11.40 -31.02
N ILE A 510 -1.71 -12.55 -30.34
CA ILE A 510 -2.27 -12.88 -29.04
C ILE A 510 -1.14 -13.18 -28.07
N LEU A 511 -1.21 -12.62 -26.85
CA LEU A 511 -0.22 -12.87 -25.81
C LEU A 511 -0.89 -13.02 -24.43
N HIS A 512 -0.66 -14.15 -23.76
CA HIS A 512 -1.25 -14.39 -22.42
C HIS A 512 -0.40 -15.29 -21.53
N GLY A 513 -0.71 -15.29 -20.23
CA GLY A 513 0.06 -15.95 -19.19
C GLY A 513 0.24 -17.48 -19.36
N LYS A 514 -0.75 -18.18 -19.93
CA LYS A 514 -0.74 -19.64 -20.13
C LYS A 514 0.21 -20.12 -21.26
N MET A 515 0.71 -19.22 -22.12
CA MET A 515 1.63 -19.57 -23.21
C MET A 515 3.01 -19.95 -22.68
N LYS A 516 3.73 -20.83 -23.40
CA LYS A 516 5.09 -21.20 -23.09
C LYS A 516 6.06 -20.01 -23.25
N PRO A 517 7.13 -19.92 -22.45
CA PRO A 517 8.07 -18.80 -22.54
C PRO A 517 8.62 -18.55 -23.95
N LYS A 518 8.91 -19.61 -24.69
CA LYS A 518 9.42 -19.50 -26.07
C LYS A 518 8.41 -18.84 -27.01
N GLU A 519 7.15 -19.25 -26.95
CA GLU A 519 6.07 -18.68 -27.76
C GLU A 519 5.84 -17.20 -27.43
N LYS A 520 5.88 -16.84 -26.13
CA LYS A 520 5.79 -15.43 -25.69
C LYS A 520 6.89 -14.58 -26.30
N ASN A 521 8.14 -15.09 -26.28
CA ASN A 521 9.30 -14.39 -26.81
C ASN A 521 9.16 -14.18 -28.31
N GLU A 522 8.75 -15.21 -29.07
CA GLU A 522 8.55 -15.15 -30.54
C GLU A 522 7.48 -14.10 -30.92
N ILE A 523 6.37 -14.03 -30.17
CA ILE A 523 5.30 -13.05 -30.41
C ILE A 523 5.78 -11.64 -30.10
N MET A 524 6.48 -11.45 -28.98
CA MET A 524 7.01 -10.14 -28.58
C MET A 524 8.07 -9.64 -29.55
N GLU A 525 8.93 -10.53 -30.07
CA GLU A 525 9.90 -10.22 -31.11
C GLU A 525 9.18 -9.83 -32.43
N ALA A 526 8.20 -10.61 -32.85
CA ALA A 526 7.38 -10.27 -34.03
C ALA A 526 6.64 -8.93 -33.87
N PHE A 527 6.20 -8.60 -32.67
CA PHE A 527 5.60 -7.30 -32.39
C PHE A 527 6.63 -6.19 -32.41
N SER A 528 7.81 -6.37 -31.80
CA SER A 528 8.86 -5.35 -31.81
C SER A 528 9.39 -5.04 -33.23
N GLU A 529 9.41 -6.02 -34.11
CA GLU A 529 9.79 -5.90 -35.52
C GLU A 529 8.66 -5.43 -36.45
N ASN A 530 7.52 -5.04 -35.88
CA ASN A 530 6.32 -4.60 -36.63
C ASN A 530 5.72 -5.65 -37.57
N ARG A 531 6.02 -6.95 -37.38
CA ARG A 531 5.35 -8.06 -38.10
C ARG A 531 3.92 -8.29 -37.57
N ILE A 532 3.64 -7.87 -36.35
CA ILE A 532 2.33 -7.80 -35.72
C ILE A 532 2.03 -6.32 -35.45
N GLN A 533 0.89 -5.81 -35.91
CA GLN A 533 0.47 -4.42 -35.74
C GLN A 533 -0.41 -4.22 -34.50
N VAL A 534 -1.26 -5.20 -34.19
CA VAL A 534 -2.15 -5.16 -33.02
C VAL A 534 -1.87 -6.35 -32.13
N LEU A 535 -1.50 -6.11 -30.87
CA LEU A 535 -1.24 -7.15 -29.89
C LEU A 535 -2.35 -7.16 -28.83
N VAL A 536 -3.19 -8.21 -28.85
CA VAL A 536 -4.20 -8.46 -27.82
C VAL A 536 -3.60 -9.28 -26.70
N SER A 537 -3.63 -8.76 -25.48
CA SER A 537 -2.95 -9.39 -24.35
C SER A 537 -3.71 -9.26 -23.04
N THR A 538 -3.33 -10.08 -22.07
CA THR A 538 -3.59 -9.83 -20.65
C THR A 538 -2.54 -8.87 -20.09
N THR A 539 -2.54 -8.64 -18.79
CA THR A 539 -1.54 -7.82 -18.06
C THR A 539 -0.09 -8.30 -18.23
N VAL A 540 0.17 -9.43 -18.87
CA VAL A 540 1.54 -9.95 -19.12
C VAL A 540 2.42 -8.94 -19.87
N VAL A 541 1.84 -7.99 -20.60
CA VAL A 541 2.56 -6.88 -21.26
C VAL A 541 3.16 -5.87 -20.25
N GLU A 542 2.77 -5.89 -18.99
CA GLU A 542 3.41 -5.06 -17.95
C GLU A 542 4.92 -5.31 -17.85
N VAL A 543 5.40 -6.44 -18.37
CA VAL A 543 6.80 -6.84 -18.27
C VAL A 543 7.61 -6.34 -19.46
N GLY A 544 8.18 -5.16 -19.31
CA GLY A 544 9.52 -4.77 -19.77
C GLY A 544 9.78 -4.50 -21.25
N VAL A 545 8.96 -4.89 -22.22
CA VAL A 545 9.33 -4.71 -23.63
C VAL A 545 9.11 -3.27 -24.10
N ASN A 546 10.17 -2.64 -24.61
CA ASN A 546 10.11 -1.32 -25.22
C ASN A 546 9.80 -1.42 -26.70
N VAL A 547 8.63 -0.93 -27.12
CA VAL A 547 8.23 -0.81 -28.52
C VAL A 547 7.92 0.66 -28.82
N PRO A 548 8.92 1.45 -29.27
CA PRO A 548 8.75 2.90 -29.47
C PRO A 548 7.66 3.26 -30.47
N ASN A 549 7.37 2.34 -31.44
CA ASN A 549 6.35 2.51 -32.46
C ASN A 549 4.93 2.24 -31.98
N ALA A 550 4.73 1.71 -30.77
CA ALA A 550 3.40 1.49 -30.20
C ALA A 550 2.84 2.81 -29.66
N THR A 551 1.83 3.35 -30.32
CA THR A 551 1.24 4.66 -30.00
C THR A 551 -0.15 4.56 -29.36
N VAL A 552 -0.81 3.41 -29.41
CA VAL A 552 -2.15 3.24 -28.84
C VAL A 552 -2.16 2.11 -27.82
N MET A 553 -2.72 2.42 -26.65
CA MET A 553 -3.08 1.45 -25.62
C MET A 553 -4.60 1.48 -25.43
N MET A 554 -5.29 0.37 -25.69
CA MET A 554 -6.70 0.22 -25.38
C MET A 554 -6.88 -0.83 -24.28
N VAL A 555 -7.65 -0.51 -23.25
CA VAL A 555 -7.90 -1.40 -22.13
C VAL A 555 -9.40 -1.65 -22.00
N GLU A 556 -9.80 -2.89 -22.16
CA GLU A 556 -11.17 -3.36 -21.97
C GLU A 556 -11.46 -3.67 -20.50
N ASN A 557 -12.68 -3.40 -20.08
CA ASN A 557 -13.13 -3.55 -18.70
C ASN A 557 -12.14 -2.88 -17.70
N ALA A 558 -11.72 -1.65 -18.02
CA ALA A 558 -10.71 -0.92 -17.28
C ALA A 558 -11.05 -0.77 -15.78
N GLU A 559 -12.32 -0.84 -15.41
CA GLU A 559 -12.79 -0.82 -14.02
C GLU A 559 -12.33 -2.02 -13.17
N ARG A 560 -11.84 -3.09 -13.80
CA ARG A 560 -11.35 -4.29 -13.12
C ARG A 560 -9.87 -4.19 -12.71
N PHE A 561 -9.16 -3.23 -13.28
CA PHE A 561 -7.74 -3.03 -13.01
C PHE A 561 -7.52 -1.97 -11.93
N GLY A 562 -6.42 -2.08 -11.20
CA GLY A 562 -5.95 -1.01 -10.32
C GLY A 562 -5.49 0.22 -11.09
N LEU A 563 -5.62 1.42 -10.50
CA LEU A 563 -5.13 2.64 -11.17
C LEU A 563 -3.62 2.62 -11.39
N ALA A 564 -2.85 2.12 -10.43
CA ALA A 564 -1.41 1.93 -10.57
C ALA A 564 -1.08 0.97 -11.73
N GLN A 565 -1.84 -0.12 -11.88
CA GLN A 565 -1.68 -1.08 -12.96
C GLN A 565 -2.03 -0.46 -14.32
N LEU A 566 -3.15 0.29 -14.39
CA LEU A 566 -3.53 1.03 -15.61
C LEU A 566 -2.47 2.07 -15.98
N HIS A 567 -1.86 2.72 -14.99
CA HIS A 567 -0.77 3.65 -15.21
C HIS A 567 0.47 2.95 -15.78
N GLN A 568 0.86 1.78 -15.27
CA GLN A 568 1.95 0.99 -15.81
C GLN A 568 1.70 0.54 -17.25
N LEU A 569 0.47 0.06 -17.55
CA LEU A 569 0.05 -0.27 -18.91
C LEU A 569 0.13 0.96 -19.83
N ARG A 570 -0.39 2.10 -19.39
CA ARG A 570 -0.26 3.36 -20.13
C ARG A 570 1.19 3.72 -20.44
N GLY A 571 2.09 3.47 -19.52
CA GLY A 571 3.53 3.71 -19.70
C GLY A 571 4.21 2.82 -20.77
N ARG A 572 3.49 1.83 -21.34
CA ARG A 572 3.99 1.02 -22.47
C ARG A 572 3.91 1.74 -23.81
N VAL A 573 3.12 2.80 -23.90
CA VAL A 573 3.08 3.72 -25.04
C VAL A 573 3.70 5.08 -24.68
N GLY A 574 3.91 5.94 -25.67
CA GLY A 574 4.54 7.25 -25.47
C GLY A 574 6.04 7.17 -25.24
N ARG A 575 6.70 6.18 -25.82
CA ARG A 575 8.18 6.00 -25.73
C ARG A 575 8.92 6.43 -27.00
N GLY A 576 8.17 6.75 -28.06
CA GLY A 576 8.68 7.30 -29.30
C GLY A 576 8.43 8.80 -29.44
N GLN A 577 8.69 9.31 -30.64
CA GLN A 577 8.48 10.73 -31.02
C GLN A 577 7.02 11.06 -31.35
N TRP A 578 6.16 10.03 -31.47
CA TRP A 578 4.79 10.17 -31.94
C TRP A 578 3.81 10.39 -30.79
N GLN A 579 2.74 11.15 -31.08
CA GLN A 579 1.66 11.33 -30.12
C GLN A 579 1.02 9.99 -29.76
N SER A 580 0.95 9.66 -28.48
CA SER A 580 0.35 8.42 -28.01
C SER A 580 -0.98 8.63 -27.31
N TYR A 581 -1.81 7.57 -27.34
CA TYR A 581 -3.20 7.58 -26.89
C TYR A 581 -3.48 6.41 -25.98
N CYS A 582 -4.27 6.63 -24.95
CA CYS A 582 -4.75 5.57 -24.08
C CYS A 582 -6.29 5.62 -23.97
N ILE A 583 -6.95 4.52 -24.30
CA ILE A 583 -8.41 4.37 -24.33
C ILE A 583 -8.81 3.38 -23.24
N PHE A 584 -9.49 3.84 -22.20
CA PHE A 584 -10.00 3.01 -21.12
C PHE A 584 -11.50 2.77 -21.32
N ILE A 585 -11.90 1.54 -21.62
CA ILE A 585 -13.28 1.15 -21.84
C ILE A 585 -13.85 0.48 -20.59
N HIS A 586 -14.95 1.03 -20.05
CA HIS A 586 -15.65 0.45 -18.91
C HIS A 586 -16.99 -0.18 -19.32
N GLY A 587 -17.46 -1.15 -18.53
CA GLY A 587 -18.75 -1.81 -18.74
C GLY A 587 -19.95 -0.87 -18.59
N LYS A 588 -21.09 -1.24 -19.18
CA LYS A 588 -22.36 -0.50 -19.03
C LYS A 588 -22.80 -0.51 -17.55
N ASN A 589 -23.44 0.57 -17.10
CA ASN A 589 -24.01 0.75 -15.73
C ASN A 589 -23.02 0.82 -14.56
N GLN A 590 -21.79 1.29 -14.77
CA GLN A 590 -20.78 1.41 -13.73
C GLN A 590 -20.35 2.87 -13.47
N ALA A 591 -21.31 3.79 -13.32
CA ALA A 591 -21.04 5.23 -13.18
C ALA A 591 -20.13 5.58 -11.98
N GLU A 592 -20.23 4.87 -10.85
CA GLU A 592 -19.35 5.10 -9.69
C GLU A 592 -17.92 4.63 -9.95
N LYS A 593 -17.73 3.49 -10.59
CA LYS A 593 -16.40 2.98 -10.96
C LYS A 593 -15.75 3.82 -12.07
N SER A 594 -16.56 4.45 -12.93
CA SER A 594 -16.08 5.42 -13.93
C SER A 594 -15.43 6.65 -13.27
N LYS A 595 -15.91 7.12 -12.11
CA LYS A 595 -15.31 8.25 -11.38
C LYS A 595 -13.84 7.98 -11.03
N ARG A 596 -13.51 6.75 -10.63
CA ARG A 596 -12.13 6.34 -10.35
C ARG A 596 -11.25 6.43 -11.59
N LEU A 597 -11.72 5.97 -12.74
CA LEU A 597 -10.98 6.01 -13.99
C LEU A 597 -10.73 7.44 -14.49
N GLN A 598 -11.59 8.41 -14.13
CA GLN A 598 -11.40 9.83 -14.50
C GLN A 598 -10.12 10.44 -13.90
N ILE A 599 -9.52 9.84 -12.88
CA ILE A 599 -8.22 10.24 -12.35
C ILE A 599 -7.13 10.13 -13.43
N LEU A 600 -7.19 9.06 -14.25
CA LEU A 600 -6.26 8.84 -15.36
C LEU A 600 -6.43 9.87 -16.49
N ASN A 601 -7.62 10.45 -16.64
CA ASN A 601 -7.84 11.55 -17.57
C ASN A 601 -7.25 12.88 -17.07
N LYS A 602 -7.22 13.08 -15.75
CA LYS A 602 -6.80 14.34 -15.13
C LYS A 602 -5.29 14.50 -15.07
N SER A 603 -4.55 13.39 -14.95
CA SER A 603 -3.11 13.44 -14.76
C SER A 603 -2.37 12.30 -15.46
N ASN A 604 -1.18 12.62 -15.95
CA ASN A 604 -0.19 11.67 -16.40
C ASN A 604 0.88 11.37 -15.34
N ASP A 605 0.84 12.08 -14.21
CA ASP A 605 1.76 11.88 -13.08
C ASP A 605 1.43 10.60 -12.32
N GLY A 606 2.36 9.66 -12.30
CA GLY A 606 2.22 8.38 -11.63
C GLY A 606 2.15 8.48 -10.12
N PHE A 607 2.84 9.44 -9.49
CA PHE A 607 2.79 9.66 -8.04
C PHE A 607 1.41 10.18 -7.61
N TYR A 608 0.85 11.12 -8.37
CA TYR A 608 -0.51 11.60 -8.15
C TYR A 608 -1.54 10.48 -8.29
N ILE A 609 -1.44 9.66 -9.35
CA ILE A 609 -2.35 8.54 -9.59
C ILE A 609 -2.25 7.50 -8.48
N ALA A 610 -1.04 7.17 -8.04
CA ALA A 610 -0.82 6.23 -6.94
C ALA A 610 -1.41 6.76 -5.63
N GLN A 611 -1.28 8.05 -5.36
CA GLN A 611 -1.86 8.68 -4.17
C GLN A 611 -3.39 8.65 -4.19
N GLU A 612 -4.00 8.91 -5.36
CA GLU A 612 -5.46 8.86 -5.51
C GLU A 612 -6.00 7.41 -5.48
N ASP A 613 -5.28 6.44 -6.09
CA ASP A 613 -5.63 5.01 -5.99
C ASP A 613 -5.62 4.55 -4.53
N LEU A 614 -4.64 5.01 -3.79
CA LEU A 614 -4.47 4.76 -2.37
C LEU A 614 -5.65 5.27 -1.54
N LYS A 615 -6.09 6.51 -1.77
CA LYS A 615 -7.25 7.11 -1.09
C LYS A 615 -8.55 6.35 -1.37
N LEU A 616 -8.70 5.80 -2.58
CA LEU A 616 -9.93 5.14 -3.02
C LEU A 616 -10.06 3.69 -2.58
N ARG A 617 -8.95 2.94 -2.49
CA ARG A 617 -8.97 1.50 -2.15
C ARG A 617 -9.09 1.24 -0.65
N GLY A 618 -8.58 2.16 0.17
CA GLY A 618 -8.39 1.87 1.58
C GLY A 618 -7.26 0.84 1.83
N PRO A 619 -6.98 0.51 3.09
CA PRO A 619 -5.78 -0.26 3.47
C PRO A 619 -5.74 -1.73 3.02
N GLY A 620 -6.88 -2.34 2.69
CA GLY A 620 -6.97 -3.80 2.50
C GLY A 620 -6.46 -4.38 1.19
N ASP A 621 -6.46 -3.61 0.10
CA ASP A 621 -6.29 -4.17 -1.27
C ASP A 621 -4.90 -3.95 -1.91
N LEU A 622 -4.07 -3.06 -1.36
CA LEU A 622 -2.75 -2.77 -1.93
C LEU A 622 -1.70 -3.83 -1.62
N PHE A 623 -1.90 -4.47 -0.50
CA PHE A 623 -1.08 -5.61 -0.10
C PHE A 623 -1.72 -6.91 -0.60
N GLY A 624 -2.00 -7.11 -1.87
CA GLY A 624 -2.33 -8.43 -2.43
C GLY A 624 -1.43 -9.56 -1.91
N VAL A 625 -0.85 -9.35 -0.77
CA VAL A 625 0.15 -10.11 -0.04
C VAL A 625 -0.38 -10.45 1.35
N ARG A 626 -1.20 -11.46 1.40
CA ARG A 626 -1.20 -12.36 2.55
C ARG A 626 0.12 -13.13 2.69
N GLN A 627 1.25 -12.57 2.27
CA GLN A 627 2.54 -13.29 2.21
C GLN A 627 3.74 -12.56 2.84
N SER A 628 3.58 -11.31 3.36
CA SER A 628 4.60 -10.72 4.22
C SER A 628 3.87 -9.97 5.32
N GLY A 629 4.20 -10.26 6.58
CA GLY A 629 3.56 -9.85 7.81
C GLY A 629 2.72 -8.58 7.72
N ASP A 630 1.45 -8.66 8.08
CA ASP A 630 0.56 -7.52 8.12
C ASP A 630 1.15 -6.45 9.04
N LEU A 631 1.47 -5.28 8.50
CA LEU A 631 1.77 -4.08 9.29
C LEU A 631 0.47 -3.67 10.01
N ASN A 632 0.19 -4.31 11.13
CA ASN A 632 -1.01 -4.08 11.91
C ASN A 632 -0.77 -2.95 12.91
N PHE A 633 -1.02 -1.71 12.49
CA PHE A 633 -1.14 -0.61 13.43
C PHE A 633 -2.46 -0.74 14.21
N GLU A 634 -2.41 -0.43 15.51
CA GLU A 634 -3.57 -0.55 16.39
C GLU A 634 -4.60 0.57 16.16
N ILE A 635 -4.14 1.80 15.83
CA ILE A 635 -4.97 2.99 15.63
C ILE A 635 -4.61 3.78 14.37
N ALA A 636 -3.34 3.80 13.99
CA ALA A 636 -2.86 4.52 12.84
C ALA A 636 -3.30 3.82 11.54
N ASP A 637 -3.64 4.62 10.55
CA ASP A 637 -3.95 4.16 9.20
C ASP A 637 -2.99 4.86 8.24
N ILE A 638 -2.10 4.09 7.63
CA ILE A 638 -1.05 4.61 6.73
C ILE A 638 -1.63 5.54 5.65
N PHE A 639 -2.85 5.31 5.24
CA PHE A 639 -3.50 5.98 4.12
C PHE A 639 -4.29 7.20 4.56
N ARG A 640 -5.09 7.06 5.59
CA ARG A 640 -5.87 8.17 6.16
C ARG A 640 -4.97 9.17 6.87
N ASP A 641 -3.92 8.67 7.51
CA ASP A 641 -3.04 9.46 8.36
C ASP A 641 -1.69 9.77 7.68
N ALA A 642 -1.63 9.76 6.34
CA ALA A 642 -0.39 10.02 5.57
C ALA A 642 0.31 11.33 5.95
N SER A 643 -0.45 12.38 6.30
CA SER A 643 0.10 13.64 6.79
C SER A 643 0.72 13.52 8.19
N ILE A 644 0.12 12.70 9.07
CA ILE A 644 0.63 12.42 10.41
C ILE A 644 1.90 11.57 10.30
N LEU A 645 1.89 10.57 9.42
CA LEU A 645 3.05 9.74 9.14
C LEU A 645 4.26 10.56 8.68
N LYS A 646 4.06 11.52 7.77
CA LYS A 646 5.12 12.43 7.34
C LYS A 646 5.68 13.23 8.53
N LYS A 647 4.81 13.83 9.34
CA LYS A 647 5.20 14.58 10.54
C LYS A 647 5.98 13.71 11.53
N ALA A 648 5.54 12.47 11.76
CA ALA A 648 6.25 11.52 12.60
C ALA A 648 7.63 11.13 12.04
N SER A 649 7.76 11.00 10.71
CA SER A 649 9.04 10.73 10.07
C SER A 649 10.01 11.92 10.19
N ASP A 650 9.51 13.13 10.01
CA ASP A 650 10.31 14.35 10.14
C ASP A 650 10.79 14.51 11.61
N ALA A 651 9.90 14.27 12.59
CA ALA A 651 10.22 14.27 14.01
C ALA A 651 11.25 13.19 14.38
N ALA A 652 11.08 11.97 13.89
CA ALA A 652 12.06 10.89 14.11
C ALA A 652 13.44 11.24 13.55
N GLY A 653 13.48 11.86 12.36
CA GLY A 653 14.71 12.37 11.75
C GLY A 653 15.40 13.44 12.61
N TYR A 654 14.63 14.40 13.08
CA TYR A 654 15.11 15.49 13.94
C TYR A 654 15.66 14.95 15.26
N ILE A 655 14.87 14.15 16.00
CA ILE A 655 15.29 13.58 17.30
C ILE A 655 16.58 12.77 17.15
N LEU A 656 16.66 11.87 16.18
CA LEU A 656 17.84 11.02 15.98
C LEU A 656 19.06 11.79 15.45
N SER A 657 18.86 12.91 14.74
CA SER A 657 19.97 13.79 14.33
C SER A 657 20.60 14.53 15.51
N LEU A 658 19.80 14.87 16.53
CA LEU A 658 20.27 15.52 17.75
C LEU A 658 20.86 14.50 18.77
N ASP A 659 20.24 13.34 18.86
CA ASP A 659 20.57 12.32 19.87
C ASP A 659 20.26 10.92 19.33
N GLY A 660 21.19 10.39 18.55
CA GLY A 660 21.03 9.09 17.88
C GLY A 660 20.83 7.91 18.83
N THR A 661 21.36 7.98 20.05
CA THR A 661 21.27 6.94 21.09
C THR A 661 20.21 7.21 22.15
N LEU A 662 19.50 8.35 22.06
CA LEU A 662 18.48 8.79 23.03
C LEU A 662 19.00 8.85 24.49
N GLU A 663 20.22 9.39 24.67
CA GLU A 663 20.85 9.51 25.98
C GLU A 663 20.55 10.85 26.70
N LEU A 664 20.02 11.84 25.97
CA LEU A 664 19.65 13.11 26.58
C LEU A 664 18.49 12.93 27.57
N PRO A 665 18.52 13.67 28.72
CA PRO A 665 17.50 13.53 29.77
C PRO A 665 16.05 13.65 29.24
N GLN A 666 15.81 14.54 28.27
CA GLN A 666 14.49 14.76 27.67
C GLN A 666 14.01 13.61 26.76
N HIS A 667 14.92 12.75 26.31
CA HIS A 667 14.59 11.61 25.43
C HIS A 667 14.51 10.28 26.21
N ARG A 668 14.81 10.28 27.50
CA ARG A 668 14.87 9.06 28.34
C ARG A 668 13.56 8.27 28.31
N LEU A 669 12.42 8.94 28.52
CA LEU A 669 11.11 8.28 28.50
C LEU A 669 10.75 7.75 27.09
N LEU A 670 11.15 8.48 26.06
CA LEU A 670 10.98 8.03 24.68
C LEU A 670 11.81 6.79 24.38
N LYS A 671 13.05 6.72 24.89
CA LYS A 671 13.91 5.53 24.81
C LYS A 671 13.26 4.32 25.45
N GLU A 672 12.80 4.48 26.71
CA GLU A 672 12.10 3.41 27.44
C GLU A 672 10.87 2.91 26.66
N LYS A 673 10.10 3.83 26.06
CA LYS A 673 8.91 3.50 25.26
C LYS A 673 9.26 2.80 23.94
N LEU A 674 10.36 3.19 23.29
CA LEU A 674 10.87 2.56 22.08
C LEU A 674 11.38 1.13 22.35
N GLU A 675 12.08 0.92 23.47
CA GLU A 675 12.50 -0.42 23.90
C GLU A 675 11.29 -1.32 24.18
N GLU A 676 10.25 -0.80 24.85
CA GLU A 676 8.98 -1.52 25.04
C GLU A 676 8.28 -1.85 23.72
N TYR A 677 8.36 -0.96 22.75
CA TYR A 677 7.81 -1.19 21.42
C TYR A 677 8.58 -2.31 20.70
N ALA A 678 9.91 -2.31 20.76
CA ALA A 678 10.75 -3.33 20.13
C ALA A 678 10.57 -4.72 20.77
N GLU A 679 10.48 -4.82 22.11
CA GLU A 679 10.19 -6.07 22.81
C GLU A 679 8.88 -6.72 22.34
N ARG A 680 7.83 -5.92 22.13
CA ARG A 680 6.51 -6.39 21.65
C ARG A 680 6.56 -6.95 20.25
N GLN A 681 7.35 -6.35 19.35
CA GLN A 681 7.50 -6.80 17.98
C GLN A 681 8.19 -8.18 17.89
N ILE A 682 9.02 -8.51 18.87
CA ILE A 682 9.70 -9.81 18.95
C ILE A 682 8.75 -10.90 19.46
N GLU A 683 7.83 -10.56 20.38
CA GLU A 683 6.86 -11.50 20.96
C GLU A 683 5.70 -11.85 20.02
N ASP A 684 5.36 -10.96 19.07
CA ASP A 684 4.31 -11.19 18.05
C ASP A 684 4.88 -10.98 16.63
N PRO A 685 5.57 -11.99 16.06
CA PRO A 685 6.22 -11.89 14.76
C PRO A 685 5.23 -11.83 13.57
N GLY A 686 4.00 -11.44 13.80
CA GLY A 686 2.97 -11.16 12.79
C GLY A 686 3.11 -9.78 12.12
N LEU A 687 4.17 -9.03 12.47
CA LEU A 687 4.51 -7.74 11.87
C LEU A 687 5.74 -7.83 10.96
#